data_8970d886f35552facab624db65eb25a7
#
_entry.id   8970d886f35552facab624db65eb25a7
#
_cell.length_a   1.000
_cell.length_b   1.000
_cell.length_c   1.000
_cell.angle_alpha   90.00
_cell.angle_beta   90.00
_cell.angle_gamma   90.00
#
_symmetry.space_group_name_H-M   'P 1'
#
loop_
_entity.id
_entity.type
_entity.pdbx_description
1 polymer ?
#
loop_
_entity_poly.entity_id
_entity_poly.type
_entity_poly.pdbx_seq_one_letter_code
_entity_poly.pdbx_strand_id
1 'polypeptide(L)'
;MNIFILDSWLREHLQTKATPKQIGEYLSLCSQSVEKVTKIEDDWLYEIEITTNRPDCLSVYGLARELAVILPRFGLPAKLKSLEISQPVKTPDKKNLPLEVKIKDASLCPRFTAVIFDKVVIKPSPKIIQERLEKSGIRALNNVVDISNYLMLELGQPMHTFDYDKIKGAKMILRESAGGEKITTLDDQIRPLPDGTIIIEDGEGRIIDLCGIMGGKNSEVDEKTKKVLLFVQTYDPVRIRQACQKLAFRTEAASRFEKGVDPEGVLIAMGKAMEMFEKNCEAEIASQLIDIYPNPPQEKKVKLDINLVNKIMGIEISKKEIVNILESLGFVLETNQSSLMTVTVPHWRYDDISIPEDLIEEIARIYGYHRLPTNLPPMAVVSQNKIDFPKWEAKIKTALKFWGFTETVNYSMVSESILKNVEIKPEECLRIANPLSDEWVFLRPSLVPSLLQVASLNKKENLKIFELANVYLFQSENQLPEENLMLTGLVSGESFAKVKGVVESLLEELGIKEIEIKPYQLQKTFYGKIFHPSRRAEIIFKNNSLGIFGQLKKEKVFVFDLDFTQIVKDTNEIKKYQAIPKYPPIIEDLSFVIPEKTYVGEIMKAIKTTSLIIQRVELIDSFEDSRTFRVTYQDTKKTLTDEEVEKIRNKIIKGLKDKLKIQLKS
;
A
#
# COMPACT_ATOMS: atom_id res chain seq x y z
N MET A 1 -11.15 -6.32 -8.98
CA MET A 1 -11.13 -7.06 -10.27
C MET A 1 -12.13 -6.43 -11.18
N ASN A 2 -11.72 -6.05 -12.41
CA ASN A 2 -12.66 -5.46 -13.35
C ASN A 2 -13.37 -6.56 -14.15
N ILE A 3 -14.67 -6.38 -14.34
CA ILE A 3 -15.49 -7.19 -15.23
C ILE A 3 -16.14 -6.29 -16.26
N PHE A 4 -16.43 -6.88 -17.42
CA PHE A 4 -17.04 -6.19 -18.56
C PHE A 4 -18.41 -6.79 -18.87
N ILE A 5 -19.47 -5.98 -18.81
CA ILE A 5 -20.84 -6.44 -18.94
C ILE A 5 -21.61 -5.55 -19.92
N LEU A 6 -22.37 -6.18 -20.85
CA LEU A 6 -23.24 -5.48 -21.77
C LEU A 6 -24.58 -5.11 -21.11
N ASP A 7 -25.09 -3.92 -21.39
CA ASP A 7 -26.39 -3.44 -20.91
C ASP A 7 -27.55 -4.33 -21.39
N SER A 8 -27.53 -4.75 -22.64
CA SER A 8 -28.53 -5.69 -23.16
C SER A 8 -28.58 -7.01 -22.39
N TRP A 9 -27.41 -7.56 -22.02
CA TRP A 9 -27.32 -8.78 -21.23
C TRP A 9 -27.82 -8.58 -19.79
N LEU A 10 -27.42 -7.48 -19.17
CA LEU A 10 -27.91 -7.11 -17.85
C LEU A 10 -29.44 -7.00 -17.81
N ARG A 11 -30.07 -6.41 -18.85
CA ARG A 11 -31.52 -6.26 -18.96
C ARG A 11 -32.27 -7.57 -19.22
N GLU A 12 -31.60 -8.63 -19.60
CA GLU A 12 -32.24 -9.96 -19.60
C GLU A 12 -32.61 -10.41 -18.17
N HIS A 13 -31.83 -9.99 -17.17
CA HIS A 13 -32.06 -10.33 -15.77
C HIS A 13 -32.69 -9.18 -14.96
N LEU A 14 -32.62 -7.95 -15.45
CA LEU A 14 -33.10 -6.76 -14.75
C LEU A 14 -34.17 -6.03 -15.58
N GLN A 15 -35.40 -5.99 -15.09
CA GLN A 15 -36.44 -5.16 -15.68
C GLN A 15 -36.37 -3.74 -15.09
N THR A 16 -35.92 -2.75 -15.88
CA THR A 16 -35.87 -1.34 -15.47
C THR A 16 -35.93 -0.39 -16.67
N LYS A 17 -36.33 0.86 -16.39
CA LYS A 17 -36.26 1.97 -17.36
C LYS A 17 -35.06 2.90 -17.13
N ALA A 18 -34.18 2.59 -16.19
CA ALA A 18 -32.98 3.35 -15.94
C ALA A 18 -32.09 3.40 -17.18
N THR A 19 -31.50 4.56 -17.48
CA THR A 19 -30.53 4.70 -18.55
C THR A 19 -29.19 4.04 -18.16
N PRO A 20 -28.35 3.66 -19.11
CA PRO A 20 -27.03 3.08 -18.82
C PRO A 20 -26.16 3.98 -17.90
N LYS A 21 -26.23 5.31 -18.07
CA LYS A 21 -25.53 6.24 -17.21
C LYS A 21 -26.06 6.22 -15.77
N GLN A 22 -27.39 6.18 -15.59
CA GLN A 22 -27.99 6.07 -14.25
C GLN A 22 -27.64 4.75 -13.58
N ILE A 23 -27.62 3.64 -14.31
CA ILE A 23 -27.17 2.34 -13.81
C ILE A 23 -25.75 2.46 -13.28
N GLY A 24 -24.82 3.01 -14.08
CA GLY A 24 -23.43 3.19 -13.67
C GLY A 24 -23.27 4.10 -12.45
N GLU A 25 -23.95 5.24 -12.45
CA GLU A 25 -23.90 6.20 -11.35
C GLU A 25 -24.42 5.61 -10.04
N TYR A 26 -25.61 5.00 -10.04
CA TYR A 26 -26.22 4.52 -8.80
C TYR A 26 -25.59 3.23 -8.28
N LEU A 27 -25.05 2.39 -9.19
CA LEU A 27 -24.25 1.24 -8.78
C LEU A 27 -22.99 1.69 -8.03
N SER A 28 -22.30 2.73 -8.57
CA SER A 28 -21.11 3.32 -7.92
C SER A 28 -21.41 3.96 -6.58
N LEU A 29 -22.56 4.58 -6.41
CA LEU A 29 -22.96 5.21 -5.15
C LEU A 29 -23.27 4.22 -4.01
N CYS A 30 -23.70 2.99 -4.34
CA CYS A 30 -24.27 2.07 -3.35
C CYS A 30 -23.61 0.69 -3.30
N SER A 31 -22.75 0.33 -4.26
CA SER A 31 -22.18 -1.02 -4.34
C SER A 31 -20.80 -1.02 -5.00
N GLN A 32 -20.74 -1.30 -6.30
CA GLN A 32 -19.50 -1.54 -7.04
C GLN A 32 -19.08 -0.33 -7.88
N SER A 33 -17.79 -0.02 -7.97
CA SER A 33 -17.31 1.12 -8.76
C SER A 33 -17.44 0.86 -10.25
N VAL A 34 -18.23 1.70 -10.95
CA VAL A 34 -18.32 1.67 -12.40
C VAL A 34 -17.29 2.66 -12.97
N GLU A 35 -16.17 2.13 -13.42
CA GLU A 35 -15.05 2.92 -13.93
C GLU A 35 -15.40 3.60 -15.26
N LYS A 36 -16.17 2.89 -16.09
CA LYS A 36 -16.53 3.42 -17.40
C LYS A 36 -17.86 2.86 -17.90
N VAL A 37 -18.63 3.71 -18.59
CA VAL A 37 -19.82 3.36 -19.37
C VAL A 37 -19.59 3.78 -20.80
N THR A 38 -19.36 2.82 -21.70
CA THR A 38 -18.99 3.09 -23.10
C THR A 38 -20.09 2.62 -24.03
N LYS A 39 -20.48 3.45 -25.00
CA LYS A 39 -21.36 3.03 -26.06
C LYS A 39 -20.57 2.21 -27.10
N ILE A 40 -21.01 1.00 -27.39
CA ILE A 40 -20.43 0.11 -28.38
C ILE A 40 -21.54 -0.29 -29.36
N GLU A 41 -21.45 0.19 -30.60
CA GLU A 41 -22.47 -0.03 -31.62
C GLU A 41 -23.87 0.38 -31.09
N ASP A 42 -24.80 -0.57 -31.04
CA ASP A 42 -26.15 -0.36 -30.54
C ASP A 42 -26.35 -0.70 -29.05
N ASP A 43 -25.27 -1.05 -28.35
CA ASP A 43 -25.28 -1.44 -26.93
C ASP A 43 -24.38 -0.55 -26.07
N TRP A 44 -24.36 -0.82 -24.77
CA TRP A 44 -23.47 -0.18 -23.81
C TRP A 44 -22.68 -1.22 -23.06
N LEU A 45 -21.41 -0.92 -22.82
CA LEU A 45 -20.50 -1.75 -22.02
C LEU A 45 -20.17 -1.04 -20.72
N TYR A 46 -20.35 -1.75 -19.62
CA TYR A 46 -19.90 -1.34 -18.28
C TYR A 46 -18.57 -2.00 -17.98
N GLU A 47 -17.61 -1.19 -17.54
CA GLU A 47 -16.39 -1.64 -16.88
C GLU A 47 -16.57 -1.41 -15.38
N ILE A 48 -16.60 -2.49 -14.59
CA ILE A 48 -16.99 -2.46 -13.19
C ILE A 48 -15.90 -3.10 -12.35
N GLU A 49 -15.37 -2.35 -11.39
CA GLU A 49 -14.46 -2.89 -10.38
C GLU A 49 -15.28 -3.55 -9.25
N ILE A 50 -15.09 -4.85 -9.09
CA ILE A 50 -15.72 -5.63 -8.03
C ILE A 50 -14.78 -5.75 -6.84
N THR A 51 -15.26 -5.37 -5.64
CA THR A 51 -14.51 -5.49 -4.40
C THR A 51 -14.25 -6.96 -4.02
N THR A 52 -13.18 -7.21 -3.30
CA THR A 52 -12.70 -8.58 -3.05
C THR A 52 -13.70 -9.41 -2.24
N ASN A 53 -14.46 -8.79 -1.36
CA ASN A 53 -15.47 -9.43 -0.50
C ASN A 53 -16.81 -9.69 -1.20
N ARG A 54 -16.99 -9.26 -2.47
CA ARG A 54 -18.25 -9.39 -3.20
C ARG A 54 -18.13 -10.30 -4.43
N PRO A 55 -17.69 -11.56 -4.28
CA PRO A 55 -17.61 -12.51 -5.40
C PRO A 55 -18.98 -12.75 -6.05
N ASP A 56 -20.08 -12.60 -5.34
CA ASP A 56 -21.44 -12.69 -5.85
C ASP A 56 -21.74 -11.67 -6.97
N CYS A 57 -21.05 -10.55 -6.99
CA CYS A 57 -21.13 -9.51 -8.04
C CYS A 57 -20.20 -9.77 -9.24
N LEU A 58 -19.39 -10.83 -9.26
CA LEU A 58 -18.54 -11.20 -10.41
C LEU A 58 -19.35 -11.85 -11.54
N SER A 59 -20.62 -11.46 -11.69
CA SER A 59 -21.55 -12.00 -12.66
C SER A 59 -22.61 -10.99 -13.09
N VAL A 60 -23.17 -11.19 -14.28
CA VAL A 60 -24.30 -10.39 -14.79
C VAL A 60 -25.51 -10.48 -13.85
N TYR A 61 -25.85 -11.71 -13.41
CA TYR A 61 -26.98 -11.95 -12.52
C TYR A 61 -26.78 -11.33 -11.13
N GLY A 62 -25.58 -11.43 -10.57
CA GLY A 62 -25.27 -10.82 -9.28
C GLY A 62 -25.41 -9.31 -9.30
N LEU A 63 -24.93 -8.65 -10.38
CA LEU A 63 -25.14 -7.21 -10.54
C LEU A 63 -26.60 -6.84 -10.78
N ALA A 64 -27.35 -7.65 -11.53
CA ALA A 64 -28.79 -7.45 -11.70
C ALA A 64 -29.53 -7.51 -10.35
N ARG A 65 -29.14 -8.43 -9.46
CA ARG A 65 -29.67 -8.56 -8.09
C ARG A 65 -29.40 -7.30 -7.26
N GLU A 66 -28.20 -6.78 -7.28
CA GLU A 66 -27.85 -5.52 -6.61
C GLU A 66 -28.65 -4.33 -7.15
N LEU A 67 -28.69 -4.16 -8.45
CA LEU A 67 -29.40 -3.07 -9.11
C LEU A 67 -30.90 -3.09 -8.89
N ALA A 68 -31.50 -4.27 -8.75
CA ALA A 68 -32.92 -4.42 -8.43
C ALA A 68 -33.28 -3.81 -7.06
N VAL A 69 -32.32 -3.75 -6.12
CA VAL A 69 -32.44 -3.12 -4.82
C VAL A 69 -32.08 -1.64 -4.86
N ILE A 70 -31.02 -1.30 -5.56
CA ILE A 70 -30.45 0.06 -5.60
C ILE A 70 -31.36 1.04 -6.35
N LEU A 71 -31.78 0.72 -7.58
CA LEU A 71 -32.49 1.66 -8.45
C LEU A 71 -33.81 2.19 -7.86
N PRO A 72 -34.64 1.39 -7.14
CA PRO A 72 -35.83 1.90 -6.48
C PRO A 72 -35.55 2.99 -5.43
N ARG A 73 -34.36 2.99 -4.80
CA ARG A 73 -33.94 4.02 -3.84
C ARG A 73 -33.78 5.40 -4.49
N PHE A 74 -33.61 5.44 -5.80
CA PHE A 74 -33.51 6.67 -6.61
C PHE A 74 -34.79 6.95 -7.44
N GLY A 75 -35.90 6.30 -7.09
CA GLY A 75 -37.19 6.50 -7.76
C GLY A 75 -37.30 5.81 -9.14
N LEU A 76 -36.39 4.92 -9.47
CA LEU A 76 -36.38 4.17 -10.71
C LEU A 76 -36.86 2.73 -10.45
N PRO A 77 -38.08 2.37 -10.89
CA PRO A 77 -38.55 1.00 -10.69
C PRO A 77 -37.59 -0.02 -11.30
N ALA A 78 -37.26 -1.04 -10.52
CA ALA A 78 -36.42 -2.14 -10.97
C ALA A 78 -36.92 -3.45 -10.34
N LYS A 79 -36.84 -4.55 -11.12
CA LYS A 79 -37.24 -5.88 -10.66
C LYS A 79 -36.26 -6.91 -11.22
N LEU A 80 -35.70 -7.74 -10.33
CA LEU A 80 -34.92 -8.90 -10.73
C LEU A 80 -35.86 -9.93 -11.36
N LYS A 81 -35.47 -10.46 -12.52
CA LYS A 81 -36.15 -11.60 -13.13
C LYS A 81 -35.61 -12.89 -12.49
N SER A 82 -36.49 -13.79 -12.10
CA SER A 82 -36.09 -15.10 -11.60
C SER A 82 -35.31 -15.86 -12.67
N LEU A 83 -34.29 -16.59 -12.24
CA LEU A 83 -33.66 -17.57 -13.13
C LEU A 83 -34.68 -18.68 -13.39
N GLU A 84 -35.17 -18.77 -14.62
CA GLU A 84 -35.97 -19.92 -15.05
C GLU A 84 -35.03 -21.11 -15.21
N ILE A 85 -35.04 -22.01 -14.23
CA ILE A 85 -34.38 -23.31 -14.33
C ILE A 85 -35.48 -24.32 -14.53
N SER A 86 -35.43 -25.01 -15.64
CA SER A 86 -36.33 -26.14 -15.85
C SER A 86 -36.14 -27.16 -14.72
N GLN A 87 -37.22 -27.54 -14.08
CA GLN A 87 -37.32 -28.42 -12.90
C GLN A 87 -36.33 -29.59 -12.87
N PRO A 88 -36.12 -30.20 -11.67
CA PRO A 88 -34.89 -30.87 -11.29
C PRO A 88 -34.34 -31.71 -12.42
N VAL A 89 -33.03 -31.55 -12.60
CA VAL A 89 -32.22 -32.21 -13.63
C VAL A 89 -32.67 -33.67 -13.77
N LYS A 90 -33.56 -33.93 -14.76
CA LYS A 90 -34.01 -35.30 -15.09
C LYS A 90 -32.90 -36.00 -15.80
N THR A 91 -32.20 -36.87 -15.14
CA THR A 91 -31.21 -37.76 -15.75
C THR A 91 -31.95 -39.02 -16.28
N PRO A 92 -31.61 -39.51 -17.48
CA PRO A 92 -32.31 -40.63 -18.08
C PRO A 92 -31.99 -41.95 -17.36
N ASP A 93 -32.99 -42.78 -17.09
CA ASP A 93 -32.88 -44.06 -16.40
C ASP A 93 -32.11 -45.17 -17.20
N LYS A 94 -31.77 -44.93 -18.47
CA LYS A 94 -31.39 -46.03 -19.38
C LYS A 94 -30.05 -45.94 -20.13
N LYS A 95 -29.25 -44.88 -19.99
CA LYS A 95 -27.88 -44.83 -20.57
C LYS A 95 -26.94 -44.23 -19.51
N ASN A 96 -26.22 -45.07 -18.83
CA ASN A 96 -25.22 -44.62 -17.86
C ASN A 96 -23.81 -44.90 -18.39
N LEU A 97 -23.20 -43.91 -19.01
CA LEU A 97 -21.75 -43.91 -19.16
C LEU A 97 -21.13 -43.86 -17.75
N PRO A 98 -20.20 -44.76 -17.44
CA PRO A 98 -19.62 -44.83 -16.12
C PRO A 98 -18.73 -43.62 -15.86
N LEU A 99 -18.78 -43.08 -14.65
CA LEU A 99 -17.81 -42.12 -14.11
C LEU A 99 -17.66 -42.32 -12.62
N GLU A 100 -16.43 -42.59 -12.19
CA GLU A 100 -16.08 -42.59 -10.77
C GLU A 100 -15.38 -41.29 -10.42
N VAL A 101 -15.91 -40.54 -9.47
CA VAL A 101 -15.27 -39.31 -8.94
C VAL A 101 -14.85 -39.56 -7.51
N LYS A 102 -13.57 -39.37 -7.20
CA LYS A 102 -13.01 -39.51 -5.88
C LYS A 102 -12.31 -38.22 -5.46
N ILE A 103 -12.82 -37.59 -4.40
CA ILE A 103 -12.20 -36.44 -3.77
C ILE A 103 -11.40 -36.95 -2.56
N LYS A 104 -10.07 -36.79 -2.58
CA LYS A 104 -9.19 -37.29 -1.52
C LYS A 104 -9.38 -36.56 -0.19
N ASP A 105 -9.60 -35.27 -0.26
CA ASP A 105 -9.89 -34.39 0.86
C ASP A 105 -11.03 -33.43 0.49
N ALA A 106 -12.12 -33.54 1.24
CA ALA A 106 -13.31 -32.72 0.99
C ALA A 106 -13.09 -31.20 1.17
N SER A 107 -12.04 -30.80 1.90
CA SER A 107 -11.70 -29.39 2.07
C SER A 107 -11.16 -28.75 0.79
N LEU A 108 -10.58 -29.53 -0.12
CA LEU A 108 -10.05 -29.04 -1.40
C LEU A 108 -11.15 -28.63 -2.38
N CYS A 109 -12.29 -29.32 -2.30
CA CYS A 109 -13.41 -29.14 -3.20
C CYS A 109 -14.73 -29.31 -2.43
N PRO A 110 -15.29 -28.23 -1.87
CA PRO A 110 -16.51 -28.28 -1.05
C PRO A 110 -17.71 -28.92 -1.75
N ARG A 111 -17.89 -28.62 -3.06
CA ARG A 111 -18.93 -29.23 -3.88
C ARG A 111 -18.41 -29.53 -5.27
N PHE A 112 -18.75 -30.69 -5.79
CA PHE A 112 -18.40 -31.16 -7.13
C PHE A 112 -19.62 -31.78 -7.79
N THR A 113 -19.98 -31.29 -8.97
CA THR A 113 -21.05 -31.89 -9.81
C THR A 113 -20.51 -32.26 -11.18
N ALA A 114 -21.00 -33.34 -11.74
CA ALA A 114 -20.61 -33.77 -13.08
C ALA A 114 -21.74 -34.49 -13.83
N VAL A 115 -21.76 -34.33 -15.15
CA VAL A 115 -22.65 -35.03 -16.07
C VAL A 115 -21.93 -35.32 -17.37
N ILE A 116 -22.26 -36.43 -18.04
CA ILE A 116 -21.72 -36.80 -19.35
C ILE A 116 -22.79 -36.60 -20.38
N PHE A 117 -22.40 -35.96 -21.50
CA PHE A 117 -23.19 -35.86 -22.71
C PHE A 117 -22.63 -36.76 -23.82
N ASP A 118 -23.52 -37.36 -24.60
CA ASP A 118 -23.22 -38.11 -25.84
C ASP A 118 -23.78 -37.35 -27.03
N LYS A 119 -23.35 -37.75 -28.24
CA LYS A 119 -23.77 -37.18 -29.53
C LYS A 119 -23.48 -35.69 -29.69
N VAL A 120 -22.53 -35.18 -28.98
CA VAL A 120 -22.17 -33.76 -29.03
C VAL A 120 -21.68 -33.37 -30.41
N VAL A 121 -22.26 -32.30 -30.95
CA VAL A 121 -21.84 -31.69 -32.21
C VAL A 121 -21.07 -30.41 -31.93
N ILE A 122 -19.77 -30.45 -32.21
CA ILE A 122 -18.89 -29.28 -32.05
C ILE A 122 -19.09 -28.37 -33.28
N LYS A 123 -19.44 -27.11 -33.02
CA LYS A 123 -19.68 -26.08 -34.04
C LYS A 123 -19.45 -24.67 -33.40
N PRO A 124 -19.34 -23.61 -34.22
CA PRO A 124 -19.34 -22.26 -33.68
C PRO A 124 -20.59 -21.97 -32.82
N SER A 125 -20.44 -21.25 -31.75
CA SER A 125 -21.56 -20.83 -30.89
C SER A 125 -22.55 -19.91 -31.63
N PRO A 126 -23.79 -19.79 -31.14
CA PRO A 126 -24.71 -18.76 -31.60
C PRO A 126 -24.08 -17.37 -31.54
N LYS A 127 -24.33 -16.50 -32.51
CA LYS A 127 -23.72 -15.17 -32.61
C LYS A 127 -23.82 -14.36 -31.31
N ILE A 128 -24.98 -14.39 -30.67
CA ILE A 128 -25.19 -13.65 -29.39
C ILE A 128 -24.24 -14.09 -28.27
N ILE A 129 -23.91 -15.39 -28.22
CA ILE A 129 -22.92 -15.91 -27.24
C ILE A 129 -21.54 -15.42 -27.62
N GLN A 130 -21.14 -15.52 -28.90
CA GLN A 130 -19.82 -15.03 -29.35
C GLN A 130 -19.65 -13.54 -29.05
N GLU A 131 -20.61 -12.70 -29.44
CA GLU A 131 -20.56 -11.25 -29.25
C GLU A 131 -20.46 -10.87 -27.77
N ARG A 132 -21.23 -11.54 -26.89
CA ARG A 132 -21.17 -11.29 -25.44
C ARG A 132 -19.81 -11.65 -24.86
N LEU A 133 -19.26 -12.80 -25.22
CA LEU A 133 -17.93 -13.22 -24.76
C LEU A 133 -16.85 -12.26 -25.25
N GLU A 134 -16.81 -11.96 -26.55
CA GLU A 134 -15.80 -11.11 -27.15
C GLU A 134 -15.84 -9.69 -26.59
N LYS A 135 -17.03 -9.09 -26.45
CA LYS A 135 -17.19 -7.76 -25.84
C LYS A 135 -16.88 -7.76 -24.34
N SER A 136 -16.99 -8.90 -23.67
CA SER A 136 -16.56 -9.08 -22.27
C SER A 136 -15.08 -9.49 -22.14
N GLY A 137 -14.31 -9.51 -23.22
CA GLY A 137 -12.87 -9.79 -23.22
C GLY A 137 -12.49 -11.27 -23.29
N ILE A 138 -13.44 -12.17 -23.55
CA ILE A 138 -13.20 -13.62 -23.69
C ILE A 138 -13.35 -14.02 -25.15
N ARG A 139 -12.34 -14.66 -25.71
CA ARG A 139 -12.38 -15.15 -27.09
C ARG A 139 -13.37 -16.31 -27.22
N ALA A 140 -14.28 -16.24 -28.17
CA ALA A 140 -15.15 -17.35 -28.55
C ALA A 140 -14.35 -18.44 -29.31
N LEU A 141 -14.57 -19.70 -28.98
CA LEU A 141 -13.88 -20.87 -29.54
C LEU A 141 -14.84 -21.84 -30.26
N ASN A 142 -15.67 -22.49 -29.45
CA ASN A 142 -16.69 -23.41 -29.94
C ASN A 142 -17.86 -23.49 -28.95
N ASN A 143 -18.99 -24.02 -29.39
CA ASN A 143 -20.21 -24.07 -28.59
C ASN A 143 -20.07 -24.74 -27.21
N VAL A 144 -19.18 -25.72 -27.06
CA VAL A 144 -18.97 -26.41 -25.77
C VAL A 144 -18.20 -25.51 -24.78
N VAL A 145 -17.06 -24.99 -25.21
CA VAL A 145 -16.21 -24.14 -24.36
C VAL A 145 -16.88 -22.80 -24.09
N ASP A 146 -17.55 -22.24 -25.09
CA ASP A 146 -18.20 -20.93 -24.96
C ASP A 146 -19.38 -20.97 -23.98
N ILE A 147 -20.14 -22.09 -23.89
CA ILE A 147 -21.17 -22.26 -22.86
C ILE A 147 -20.55 -22.16 -21.47
N SER A 148 -19.40 -22.80 -21.24
CA SER A 148 -18.74 -22.71 -19.90
C SER A 148 -18.30 -21.29 -19.57
N ASN A 149 -17.70 -20.57 -20.51
CA ASN A 149 -17.31 -19.17 -20.31
C ASN A 149 -18.50 -18.22 -20.17
N TYR A 150 -19.55 -18.45 -20.94
CA TYR A 150 -20.78 -17.66 -20.89
C TYR A 150 -21.44 -17.76 -19.52
N LEU A 151 -21.61 -18.97 -18.98
CA LEU A 151 -22.24 -19.18 -17.69
C LEU A 151 -21.36 -18.74 -16.52
N MET A 152 -20.04 -18.80 -16.68
CA MET A 152 -19.12 -18.20 -15.72
C MET A 152 -19.34 -16.68 -15.60
N LEU A 153 -19.55 -15.98 -16.72
CA LEU A 153 -19.85 -14.55 -16.69
C LEU A 153 -21.30 -14.26 -16.27
N GLU A 154 -22.25 -15.07 -16.71
CA GLU A 154 -23.68 -14.86 -16.41
C GLU A 154 -24.00 -15.09 -14.94
N LEU A 155 -23.51 -16.20 -14.36
CA LEU A 155 -23.87 -16.69 -13.03
C LEU A 155 -22.74 -16.60 -11.99
N GLY A 156 -21.51 -16.30 -12.39
CA GLY A 156 -20.35 -16.28 -11.50
C GLY A 156 -19.82 -17.67 -11.11
N GLN A 157 -20.25 -18.72 -11.83
CA GLN A 157 -19.87 -20.11 -11.56
C GLN A 157 -18.98 -20.66 -12.67
N PRO A 158 -17.65 -20.70 -12.47
CA PRO A 158 -16.76 -21.32 -13.44
C PRO A 158 -17.03 -22.82 -13.55
N MET A 159 -16.98 -23.34 -14.76
CA MET A 159 -17.16 -24.75 -15.06
C MET A 159 -16.13 -25.20 -16.10
N HIS A 160 -15.94 -26.49 -16.24
CA HIS A 160 -15.00 -27.01 -17.21
C HIS A 160 -15.54 -28.24 -17.94
N THR A 161 -14.97 -28.50 -19.11
CA THR A 161 -15.37 -29.60 -20.00
C THR A 161 -14.18 -30.42 -20.45
N PHE A 162 -14.32 -31.74 -20.43
CA PHE A 162 -13.32 -32.67 -20.96
C PHE A 162 -13.93 -33.52 -22.11
N ASP A 163 -13.08 -33.96 -23.02
CA ASP A 163 -13.39 -35.06 -23.88
C ASP A 163 -13.42 -36.35 -23.05
N TYR A 164 -14.63 -36.92 -22.86
CA TYR A 164 -14.82 -38.07 -22.01
C TYR A 164 -14.01 -39.29 -22.45
N ASP A 165 -13.86 -39.53 -23.77
CA ASP A 165 -13.11 -40.67 -24.30
C ASP A 165 -11.59 -40.53 -24.06
N LYS A 166 -11.12 -39.33 -23.71
CA LYS A 166 -9.72 -39.06 -23.29
C LYS A 166 -9.47 -39.33 -21.81
N ILE A 167 -10.53 -39.46 -20.99
CA ILE A 167 -10.41 -39.76 -19.55
C ILE A 167 -10.19 -41.25 -19.33
N LYS A 168 -8.99 -41.67 -18.96
CA LYS A 168 -8.67 -43.08 -18.83
C LYS A 168 -9.34 -43.69 -17.59
N GLY A 169 -9.88 -44.90 -17.76
CA GLY A 169 -10.60 -45.61 -16.72
C GLY A 169 -11.92 -44.99 -16.28
N ALA A 170 -12.43 -43.98 -17.02
CA ALA A 170 -13.64 -43.23 -16.68
C ALA A 170 -13.62 -42.77 -15.19
N LYS A 171 -12.49 -42.24 -14.75
CA LYS A 171 -12.22 -41.90 -13.35
C LYS A 171 -11.57 -40.54 -13.19
N MET A 172 -12.03 -39.79 -12.20
CA MET A 172 -11.45 -38.50 -11.79
C MET A 172 -11.06 -38.59 -10.32
N ILE A 173 -9.80 -38.32 -10.02
CA ILE A 173 -9.28 -38.31 -8.64
C ILE A 173 -8.77 -36.89 -8.36
N LEU A 174 -9.49 -36.16 -7.53
CA LEU A 174 -9.11 -34.84 -7.06
C LEU A 174 -8.21 -34.96 -5.83
N ARG A 175 -7.02 -34.37 -5.91
CA ARG A 175 -6.00 -34.41 -4.86
C ARG A 175 -5.08 -33.20 -4.91
N GLU A 176 -4.22 -33.08 -3.93
CA GLU A 176 -3.07 -32.18 -3.98
C GLU A 176 -1.95 -32.77 -4.86
N SER A 177 -1.22 -31.90 -5.55
CA SER A 177 -0.01 -32.24 -6.27
C SER A 177 1.14 -32.52 -5.30
N ALA A 178 2.01 -33.46 -5.67
CA ALA A 178 3.31 -33.66 -5.04
C ALA A 178 4.39 -32.82 -5.73
N GLY A 179 5.46 -32.50 -5.00
CA GLY A 179 6.57 -31.73 -5.54
C GLY A 179 7.19 -32.40 -6.78
N GLY A 180 7.41 -31.62 -7.84
CA GLY A 180 8.03 -32.08 -9.10
C GLY A 180 7.08 -32.59 -10.17
N GLU A 181 5.78 -32.73 -9.88
CA GLU A 181 4.77 -33.03 -10.89
C GLU A 181 4.64 -31.92 -11.93
N LYS A 182 4.21 -32.25 -13.13
CA LYS A 182 4.06 -31.30 -14.24
C LYS A 182 2.77 -31.59 -14.99
N ILE A 183 2.19 -30.52 -15.56
CA ILE A 183 1.06 -30.61 -16.50
C ILE A 183 1.36 -29.78 -17.74
N THR A 184 0.94 -30.25 -18.93
CA THR A 184 0.83 -29.41 -20.11
C THR A 184 -0.59 -28.84 -20.15
N THR A 185 -0.73 -27.53 -20.02
CA THR A 185 -2.02 -26.84 -20.01
C THR A 185 -2.52 -26.53 -21.42
N LEU A 186 -3.79 -26.10 -21.53
CA LEU A 186 -4.47 -25.82 -22.83
C LEU A 186 -3.76 -24.78 -23.69
N ASP A 187 -2.91 -23.94 -23.11
CA ASP A 187 -2.07 -22.96 -23.81
C ASP A 187 -0.71 -23.55 -24.28
N ASP A 188 -0.60 -24.88 -24.33
CA ASP A 188 0.59 -25.64 -24.73
C ASP A 188 1.85 -25.38 -23.85
N GLN A 189 1.68 -24.83 -22.64
CA GLN A 189 2.77 -24.58 -21.71
C GLN A 189 2.94 -25.74 -20.72
N ILE A 190 4.19 -26.19 -20.53
CA ILE A 190 4.51 -27.15 -19.47
C ILE A 190 4.74 -26.39 -18.17
N ARG A 191 3.89 -26.67 -17.18
CA ARG A 191 3.94 -26.01 -15.87
C ARG A 191 4.39 -26.98 -14.79
N PRO A 192 5.52 -26.70 -14.10
CA PRO A 192 5.86 -27.41 -12.88
C PRO A 192 4.84 -27.03 -11.79
N LEU A 193 4.28 -28.04 -11.14
CA LEU A 193 3.25 -27.82 -10.13
C LEU A 193 3.90 -27.58 -8.76
N PRO A 194 3.56 -26.45 -8.09
CA PRO A 194 3.92 -26.26 -6.70
C PRO A 194 3.26 -27.33 -5.83
N ASP A 195 3.94 -27.77 -4.79
CA ASP A 195 3.40 -28.70 -3.80
C ASP A 195 2.10 -28.15 -3.16
N GLY A 196 1.11 -29.04 -3.00
CA GLY A 196 -0.20 -28.69 -2.46
C GLY A 196 -1.15 -27.96 -3.44
N THR A 197 -0.85 -27.96 -4.75
CA THR A 197 -1.78 -27.43 -5.79
C THR A 197 -2.89 -28.44 -6.02
N ILE A 198 -4.14 -27.96 -6.15
CA ILE A 198 -5.29 -28.84 -6.42
C ILE A 198 -5.24 -29.30 -7.89
N ILE A 199 -5.29 -30.60 -8.11
CA ILE A 199 -5.29 -31.22 -9.43
C ILE A 199 -6.34 -32.34 -9.55
N ILE A 200 -6.69 -32.67 -10.79
CA ILE A 200 -7.42 -33.89 -11.10
C ILE A 200 -6.50 -34.82 -11.91
N GLU A 201 -6.40 -36.07 -11.48
CA GLU A 201 -5.80 -37.17 -12.26
C GLU A 201 -6.86 -38.16 -12.71
N ASP A 202 -6.59 -38.88 -13.81
CA ASP A 202 -7.46 -39.93 -14.32
C ASP A 202 -7.13 -41.31 -13.71
N GLY A 203 -7.80 -42.36 -14.18
CA GLY A 203 -7.63 -43.72 -13.69
C GLY A 203 -6.25 -44.34 -13.97
N GLU A 204 -5.44 -43.76 -14.85
CA GLU A 204 -4.06 -44.15 -15.13
C GLU A 204 -3.03 -43.26 -14.43
N GLY A 205 -3.47 -42.32 -13.59
CA GLY A 205 -2.61 -41.41 -12.86
C GLY A 205 -2.09 -40.23 -13.67
N ARG A 206 -2.68 -39.94 -14.85
CA ARG A 206 -2.29 -38.78 -15.66
C ARG A 206 -3.01 -37.54 -15.13
N ILE A 207 -2.28 -36.47 -14.91
CA ILE A 207 -2.88 -35.18 -14.51
C ILE A 207 -3.61 -34.60 -15.72
N ILE A 208 -4.91 -34.36 -15.57
CA ILE A 208 -5.82 -33.87 -16.61
C ILE A 208 -6.37 -32.47 -16.36
N ASP A 209 -6.20 -31.95 -15.16
CA ASP A 209 -6.64 -30.60 -14.80
C ASP A 209 -5.74 -29.93 -13.75
N LEU A 210 -5.43 -28.69 -13.97
CA LEU A 210 -4.92 -27.77 -12.95
C LEU A 210 -6.13 -27.00 -12.41
N CYS A 211 -6.72 -27.55 -11.37
CA CYS A 211 -8.03 -27.20 -10.84
C CYS A 211 -8.22 -25.71 -10.62
N GLY A 212 -9.32 -25.18 -11.14
CA GLY A 212 -9.69 -23.79 -10.97
C GLY A 212 -8.82 -22.78 -11.72
N ILE A 213 -7.78 -23.22 -12.43
CA ILE A 213 -6.84 -22.37 -13.16
C ILE A 213 -6.94 -22.67 -14.67
N MET A 214 -6.55 -23.86 -15.11
CA MET A 214 -6.60 -24.22 -16.53
C MET A 214 -6.55 -25.75 -16.72
N GLY A 215 -7.39 -26.26 -17.64
CA GLY A 215 -7.42 -27.67 -18.01
C GLY A 215 -6.14 -28.19 -18.66
N GLY A 216 -5.95 -29.50 -18.60
CA GLY A 216 -4.85 -30.18 -19.26
C GLY A 216 -5.08 -30.38 -20.77
N LYS A 217 -4.04 -30.25 -21.57
CA LYS A 217 -4.07 -30.48 -23.03
C LYS A 217 -4.50 -31.90 -23.38
N ASN A 218 -4.21 -32.87 -22.56
CA ASN A 218 -4.50 -34.29 -22.77
C ASN A 218 -5.97 -34.66 -22.57
N SER A 219 -6.82 -33.74 -22.10
CA SER A 219 -8.28 -33.92 -21.92
C SER A 219 -9.11 -32.91 -22.71
N GLU A 220 -8.46 -32.12 -23.57
CA GLU A 220 -9.07 -31.04 -24.35
C GLU A 220 -10.21 -31.54 -25.25
N VAL A 221 -11.30 -30.76 -25.31
CA VAL A 221 -12.39 -30.94 -26.30
C VAL A 221 -11.92 -30.41 -27.65
N ASP A 222 -12.00 -31.24 -28.69
CA ASP A 222 -11.64 -30.91 -30.07
C ASP A 222 -12.80 -31.18 -31.07
N GLU A 223 -12.58 -30.90 -32.33
CA GLU A 223 -13.59 -31.06 -33.38
C GLU A 223 -14.08 -32.51 -33.55
N LYS A 224 -13.33 -33.50 -33.07
CA LYS A 224 -13.68 -34.94 -33.17
C LYS A 224 -14.43 -35.44 -31.95
N THR A 225 -14.47 -34.65 -30.88
CA THR A 225 -15.14 -35.02 -29.63
C THR A 225 -16.63 -35.28 -29.85
N LYS A 226 -17.11 -36.43 -29.36
CA LYS A 226 -18.52 -36.84 -29.44
C LYS A 226 -19.16 -36.99 -28.07
N LYS A 227 -18.35 -37.18 -27.02
CA LYS A 227 -18.81 -37.28 -25.65
C LYS A 227 -18.09 -36.24 -24.81
N VAL A 228 -18.84 -35.44 -24.09
CA VAL A 228 -18.30 -34.37 -23.24
C VAL A 228 -18.66 -34.64 -21.81
N LEU A 229 -17.67 -34.64 -20.96
CA LEU A 229 -17.84 -34.57 -19.53
C LEU A 229 -17.85 -33.11 -19.10
N LEU A 230 -19.00 -32.63 -18.61
CA LEU A 230 -19.15 -31.32 -18.00
C LEU A 230 -19.09 -31.45 -16.47
N PHE A 231 -18.35 -30.56 -15.81
CA PHE A 231 -18.36 -30.47 -14.35
C PHE A 231 -18.37 -29.03 -13.87
N VAL A 232 -19.11 -28.80 -12.78
CA VAL A 232 -19.23 -27.52 -12.08
C VAL A 232 -18.89 -27.76 -10.62
N GLN A 233 -17.99 -26.98 -10.07
CA GLN A 233 -17.41 -27.25 -8.76
C GLN A 233 -17.02 -25.94 -8.04
N THR A 234 -16.71 -26.10 -6.76
CA THR A 234 -16.03 -25.07 -5.97
C THR A 234 -14.70 -25.60 -5.44
N TYR A 235 -13.74 -24.74 -5.17
CA TYR A 235 -12.43 -25.07 -4.64
C TYR A 235 -12.10 -24.23 -3.43
N ASP A 236 -11.13 -24.71 -2.61
CA ASP A 236 -10.56 -23.90 -1.54
C ASP A 236 -9.89 -22.64 -2.13
N PRO A 237 -10.38 -21.43 -1.79
CA PRO A 237 -9.92 -20.19 -2.39
C PRO A 237 -8.46 -19.88 -2.06
N VAL A 238 -7.98 -20.28 -0.87
CA VAL A 238 -6.62 -20.04 -0.41
C VAL A 238 -5.63 -20.87 -1.24
N ARG A 239 -5.95 -22.15 -1.49
CA ARG A 239 -5.13 -23.04 -2.32
C ARG A 239 -5.04 -22.54 -3.76
N ILE A 240 -6.17 -22.11 -4.35
CA ILE A 240 -6.16 -21.54 -5.71
C ILE A 240 -5.27 -20.30 -5.77
N ARG A 241 -5.44 -19.37 -4.81
CA ARG A 241 -4.61 -18.16 -4.76
C ARG A 241 -3.12 -18.46 -4.61
N GLN A 242 -2.75 -19.39 -3.74
CA GLN A 242 -1.35 -19.80 -3.53
C GLN A 242 -0.75 -20.41 -4.82
N ALA A 243 -1.51 -21.27 -5.51
CA ALA A 243 -1.08 -21.86 -6.78
C ALA A 243 -0.87 -20.78 -7.84
N CYS A 244 -1.81 -19.84 -8.01
CA CYS A 244 -1.70 -18.73 -8.96
C CYS A 244 -0.47 -17.84 -8.68
N GLN A 245 -0.19 -17.55 -7.41
CA GLN A 245 0.97 -16.74 -7.02
C GLN A 245 2.29 -17.46 -7.32
N LYS A 246 2.41 -18.73 -6.94
CA LYS A 246 3.62 -19.52 -7.16
C LYS A 246 3.90 -19.78 -8.65
N LEU A 247 2.83 -19.94 -9.45
CA LEU A 247 2.93 -20.13 -10.90
C LEU A 247 3.06 -18.81 -11.67
N ALA A 248 2.86 -17.66 -11.02
CA ALA A 248 2.70 -16.33 -11.65
C ALA A 248 1.68 -16.38 -12.82
N PHE A 249 0.59 -17.13 -12.63
CA PHE A 249 -0.41 -17.39 -13.66
C PHE A 249 -1.84 -17.33 -13.09
N ARG A 250 -2.69 -16.54 -13.72
CA ARG A 250 -4.06 -16.30 -13.27
C ARG A 250 -5.00 -16.21 -14.47
N THR A 251 -6.16 -16.86 -14.37
CA THR A 251 -7.22 -16.85 -15.38
C THR A 251 -8.49 -16.20 -14.83
N GLU A 252 -9.51 -15.98 -15.68
CA GLU A 252 -10.82 -15.50 -15.26
C GLU A 252 -11.51 -16.44 -14.26
N ALA A 253 -11.37 -17.76 -14.47
CA ALA A 253 -11.88 -18.77 -13.53
C ALA A 253 -11.13 -18.69 -12.19
N ALA A 254 -9.80 -18.65 -12.23
CA ALA A 254 -8.98 -18.56 -11.02
C ALA A 254 -9.27 -17.28 -10.21
N SER A 255 -9.51 -16.17 -10.89
CA SER A 255 -9.88 -14.90 -10.26
C SER A 255 -11.21 -14.95 -9.49
N ARG A 256 -12.12 -15.85 -9.88
CA ARG A 256 -13.37 -16.11 -9.16
C ARG A 256 -13.15 -17.10 -8.03
N PHE A 257 -12.51 -18.24 -8.28
CA PHE A 257 -12.26 -19.26 -7.29
C PHE A 257 -11.43 -18.76 -6.09
N GLU A 258 -10.42 -17.93 -6.34
CA GLU A 258 -9.59 -17.35 -5.25
C GLU A 258 -10.33 -16.39 -4.30
N LYS A 259 -11.56 -15.97 -4.66
CA LYS A 259 -12.40 -15.09 -3.85
C LYS A 259 -13.55 -15.85 -3.15
N GLY A 260 -13.67 -17.14 -3.39
CA GLY A 260 -14.78 -17.96 -2.91
C GLY A 260 -15.97 -17.96 -3.89
N VAL A 261 -16.27 -19.12 -4.42
CA VAL A 261 -17.44 -19.35 -5.29
C VAL A 261 -18.50 -20.06 -4.48
N ASP A 262 -19.73 -19.57 -4.56
CA ASP A 262 -20.88 -20.08 -3.81
C ASP A 262 -21.23 -21.55 -4.15
N PRO A 263 -21.14 -22.48 -3.19
CA PRO A 263 -21.47 -23.88 -3.44
C PRO A 263 -22.94 -24.13 -3.77
N GLU A 264 -23.85 -23.29 -3.30
CA GLU A 264 -25.29 -23.43 -3.59
C GLU A 264 -25.63 -23.03 -5.03
N GLY A 265 -24.82 -22.15 -5.64
CA GLY A 265 -24.95 -21.76 -7.03
C GLY A 265 -24.59 -22.86 -8.06
N VAL A 266 -23.86 -23.90 -7.64
CA VAL A 266 -23.33 -24.96 -8.50
C VAL A 266 -24.45 -25.72 -9.24
N LEU A 267 -25.52 -26.15 -8.55
CA LEU A 267 -26.64 -26.86 -9.22
C LEU A 267 -27.44 -25.98 -10.16
N ILE A 268 -27.55 -24.69 -9.85
CA ILE A 268 -28.20 -23.70 -10.72
C ILE A 268 -27.42 -23.60 -12.05
N ALA A 269 -26.12 -23.45 -11.95
CA ALA A 269 -25.24 -23.36 -13.10
C ALA A 269 -25.21 -24.65 -13.91
N MET A 270 -25.16 -25.81 -13.24
CA MET A 270 -25.23 -27.13 -13.88
C MET A 270 -26.53 -27.30 -14.67
N GLY A 271 -27.68 -26.98 -14.06
CA GLY A 271 -28.98 -27.07 -14.73
C GLY A 271 -29.06 -26.21 -16.01
N LYS A 272 -28.59 -24.96 -15.90
CA LYS A 272 -28.54 -24.03 -17.05
C LYS A 272 -27.58 -24.51 -18.13
N ALA A 273 -26.42 -25.04 -17.73
CA ALA A 273 -25.45 -25.62 -18.67
C ALA A 273 -26.06 -26.82 -19.44
N MET A 274 -26.76 -27.71 -18.73
CA MET A 274 -27.39 -28.85 -19.36
C MET A 274 -28.41 -28.43 -20.44
N GLU A 275 -29.30 -27.47 -20.15
CA GLU A 275 -30.22 -26.90 -21.14
C GLU A 275 -29.49 -26.30 -22.36
N MET A 276 -28.40 -25.58 -22.12
CA MET A 276 -27.62 -24.98 -23.20
C MET A 276 -26.89 -26.03 -24.05
N PHE A 277 -26.37 -27.11 -23.43
CA PHE A 277 -25.76 -28.22 -24.16
C PHE A 277 -26.76 -28.95 -25.07
N GLU A 278 -27.94 -29.28 -24.54
CA GLU A 278 -29.00 -29.89 -25.35
C GLU A 278 -29.41 -29.00 -26.56
N LYS A 279 -29.61 -27.70 -26.32
CA LYS A 279 -30.03 -26.74 -27.32
C LYS A 279 -28.95 -26.39 -28.35
N ASN A 280 -27.72 -26.12 -27.92
CA ASN A 280 -26.69 -25.54 -28.76
C ASN A 280 -25.70 -26.59 -29.32
N CYS A 281 -25.56 -27.74 -28.62
CA CYS A 281 -24.63 -28.79 -29.00
C CYS A 281 -25.32 -30.06 -29.51
N GLU A 282 -26.66 -30.07 -29.59
CA GLU A 282 -27.47 -31.24 -30.01
C GLU A 282 -27.18 -32.48 -29.09
N ALA A 283 -26.73 -32.22 -27.90
CA ALA A 283 -26.20 -33.21 -26.96
C ALA A 283 -27.35 -33.98 -26.25
N GLU A 284 -27.12 -35.24 -25.99
CA GLU A 284 -28.01 -36.07 -25.15
C GLU A 284 -27.33 -36.37 -23.82
N ILE A 285 -28.05 -36.22 -22.71
CA ILE A 285 -27.51 -36.60 -21.40
C ILE A 285 -27.30 -38.12 -21.36
N ALA A 286 -26.10 -38.57 -21.00
CA ALA A 286 -25.65 -39.96 -21.08
C ALA A 286 -25.23 -40.57 -19.72
N SER A 287 -25.32 -39.82 -18.63
CA SER A 287 -25.05 -40.28 -17.27
C SER A 287 -26.07 -39.76 -16.28
N GLN A 288 -26.07 -40.31 -15.08
CA GLN A 288 -26.70 -39.62 -13.92
C GLN A 288 -25.90 -38.41 -13.55
N LEU A 289 -26.56 -37.44 -12.90
CA LEU A 289 -25.87 -36.33 -12.26
C LEU A 289 -25.12 -36.84 -11.02
N ILE A 290 -23.84 -36.63 -11.01
CA ILE A 290 -23.02 -36.80 -9.81
C ILE A 290 -23.04 -35.49 -9.05
N ASP A 291 -23.41 -35.52 -7.77
CA ASP A 291 -23.35 -34.36 -6.86
C ASP A 291 -22.71 -34.82 -5.55
N ILE A 292 -21.49 -34.37 -5.31
CA ILE A 292 -20.71 -34.67 -4.12
C ILE A 292 -20.65 -33.41 -3.28
N TYR A 293 -21.39 -33.38 -2.18
CA TYR A 293 -21.46 -32.25 -1.25
C TYR A 293 -21.40 -32.73 0.19
N PRO A 294 -20.21 -33.11 0.68
CA PRO A 294 -20.09 -33.80 1.97
C PRO A 294 -20.38 -32.89 3.18
N ASN A 295 -20.06 -31.62 3.09
CA ASN A 295 -20.16 -30.66 4.19
C ASN A 295 -20.92 -29.39 3.76
N PRO A 296 -22.25 -29.44 3.55
CA PRO A 296 -23.02 -28.24 3.26
C PRO A 296 -22.93 -27.25 4.42
N PRO A 297 -22.73 -25.95 4.15
CA PRO A 297 -22.65 -24.94 5.20
C PRO A 297 -23.98 -24.88 5.96
N GLN A 298 -23.89 -24.69 7.28
CA GLN A 298 -25.06 -24.43 8.11
C GLN A 298 -25.56 -23.00 7.87
N GLU A 299 -26.88 -22.79 8.08
CA GLU A 299 -27.45 -21.44 8.02
C GLU A 299 -26.69 -20.49 8.95
N LYS A 300 -26.19 -19.41 8.37
CA LYS A 300 -25.47 -18.38 9.10
C LYS A 300 -26.44 -17.34 9.64
N LYS A 301 -26.46 -17.15 10.95
CA LYS A 301 -27.37 -16.20 11.64
C LYS A 301 -26.55 -15.16 12.39
N VAL A 302 -26.87 -13.90 12.20
CA VAL A 302 -26.24 -12.75 12.88
C VAL A 302 -27.31 -12.00 13.68
N LYS A 303 -26.97 -11.64 14.93
CA LYS A 303 -27.86 -10.83 15.78
C LYS A 303 -27.60 -9.35 15.50
N LEU A 304 -28.65 -8.58 15.25
CA LEU A 304 -28.57 -7.14 14.94
C LEU A 304 -29.44 -6.36 15.96
N ASP A 305 -28.85 -5.41 16.66
CA ASP A 305 -29.54 -4.45 17.52
C ASP A 305 -29.76 -3.13 16.77
N ILE A 306 -31.01 -2.69 16.67
CA ILE A 306 -31.40 -1.42 16.03
C ILE A 306 -30.70 -0.23 16.70
N ASN A 307 -30.51 -0.28 18.03
CA ASN A 307 -29.79 0.80 18.74
C ASN A 307 -28.32 0.91 18.28
N LEU A 308 -27.67 -0.24 17.99
CA LEU A 308 -26.32 -0.26 17.43
C LEU A 308 -26.30 0.33 16.01
N VAL A 309 -27.29 -0.03 15.17
CA VAL A 309 -27.45 0.56 13.83
C VAL A 309 -27.50 2.09 13.93
N ASN A 310 -28.41 2.63 14.73
CA ASN A 310 -28.60 4.07 14.88
C ASN A 310 -27.34 4.76 15.44
N LYS A 311 -26.67 4.13 16.39
CA LYS A 311 -25.43 4.63 16.99
C LYS A 311 -24.30 4.75 15.95
N ILE A 312 -24.12 3.72 15.12
CA ILE A 312 -23.04 3.71 14.09
C ILE A 312 -23.41 4.63 12.94
N MET A 313 -24.65 4.62 12.48
CA MET A 313 -25.14 5.50 11.41
C MET A 313 -25.15 6.98 11.81
N GLY A 314 -25.23 7.28 13.09
CA GLY A 314 -25.35 8.66 13.60
C GLY A 314 -26.70 9.33 13.33
N ILE A 315 -27.71 8.55 12.91
CA ILE A 315 -29.08 8.97 12.63
C ILE A 315 -30.06 7.88 13.10
N GLU A 316 -31.31 8.26 13.31
CA GLU A 316 -32.38 7.29 13.60
C GLU A 316 -32.97 6.75 12.29
N ILE A 317 -32.85 5.45 12.07
CA ILE A 317 -33.50 4.72 10.98
C ILE A 317 -34.60 3.86 11.57
N SER A 318 -35.79 3.95 10.97
CA SER A 318 -36.93 3.16 11.48
C SER A 318 -36.68 1.66 11.28
N LYS A 319 -37.17 0.85 12.22
CA LYS A 319 -37.13 -0.63 12.13
C LYS A 319 -37.67 -1.12 10.80
N LYS A 320 -38.79 -0.53 10.33
CA LYS A 320 -39.41 -0.88 9.04
C LYS A 320 -38.46 -0.66 7.86
N GLU A 321 -37.70 0.42 7.87
CA GLU A 321 -36.71 0.74 6.81
C GLU A 321 -35.56 -0.24 6.85
N ILE A 322 -35.02 -0.56 8.03
CA ILE A 322 -33.94 -1.54 8.19
C ILE A 322 -34.38 -2.91 7.65
N VAL A 323 -35.58 -3.37 8.04
CA VAL A 323 -36.16 -4.64 7.58
C VAL A 323 -36.30 -4.65 6.06
N ASN A 324 -36.92 -3.60 5.49
CA ASN A 324 -37.09 -3.50 4.04
C ASN A 324 -35.75 -3.55 3.26
N ILE A 325 -34.72 -2.90 3.77
CA ILE A 325 -33.39 -2.92 3.13
C ILE A 325 -32.83 -4.34 3.13
N LEU A 326 -32.79 -4.98 4.29
CA LEU A 326 -32.20 -6.30 4.41
C LEU A 326 -33.00 -7.37 3.65
N GLU A 327 -34.34 -7.36 3.74
CA GLU A 327 -35.19 -8.29 2.98
C GLU A 327 -35.00 -8.11 1.45
N SER A 328 -34.90 -6.88 0.98
CA SER A 328 -34.68 -6.63 -0.44
C SER A 328 -33.34 -7.18 -0.95
N LEU A 329 -32.33 -7.27 -0.07
CA LEU A 329 -31.02 -7.86 -0.35
C LEU A 329 -31.00 -9.40 -0.20
N GLY A 330 -32.15 -10.00 0.17
CA GLY A 330 -32.31 -11.45 0.31
C GLY A 330 -32.00 -12.01 1.70
N PHE A 331 -31.81 -11.16 2.71
CA PHE A 331 -31.72 -11.61 4.09
C PHE A 331 -33.09 -12.01 4.62
N VAL A 332 -33.17 -13.02 5.50
CA VAL A 332 -34.39 -13.44 6.16
C VAL A 332 -34.35 -12.98 7.62
N LEU A 333 -35.39 -12.30 8.07
CA LEU A 333 -35.39 -11.70 9.41
C LEU A 333 -36.45 -12.36 10.32
N GLU A 334 -35.99 -12.80 11.48
CA GLU A 334 -36.86 -13.16 12.60
C GLU A 334 -37.01 -11.93 13.52
N THR A 335 -38.15 -11.25 13.40
CA THR A 335 -38.40 -10.02 14.15
C THR A 335 -39.39 -10.28 15.28
N ASN A 336 -39.06 -9.83 16.48
CA ASN A 336 -39.97 -9.75 17.63
C ASN A 336 -40.23 -8.28 18.01
N GLN A 337 -40.89 -8.01 19.11
CA GLN A 337 -41.14 -6.63 19.57
C GLN A 337 -39.91 -5.93 20.14
N SER A 338 -38.77 -6.63 20.33
CA SER A 338 -37.53 -6.04 20.85
C SER A 338 -36.73 -5.28 19.77
N SER A 339 -35.72 -4.54 20.21
CA SER A 339 -34.73 -3.92 19.31
C SER A 339 -33.78 -4.94 18.67
N LEU A 340 -33.70 -6.15 19.24
CA LEU A 340 -32.83 -7.21 18.78
C LEU A 340 -33.53 -8.07 17.72
N MET A 341 -32.90 -8.28 16.59
CA MET A 341 -33.35 -9.11 15.47
C MET A 341 -32.35 -10.22 15.21
N THR A 342 -32.81 -11.37 14.73
CA THR A 342 -31.93 -12.40 14.16
C THR A 342 -32.05 -12.34 12.65
N VAL A 343 -30.93 -12.19 11.97
CA VAL A 343 -30.83 -12.06 10.53
C VAL A 343 -30.13 -13.29 9.95
N THR A 344 -30.83 -14.06 9.13
CA THR A 344 -30.26 -15.18 8.38
C THR A 344 -29.62 -14.63 7.11
N VAL A 345 -28.36 -14.97 6.92
CA VAL A 345 -27.53 -14.52 5.78
C VAL A 345 -27.86 -15.37 4.56
N PRO A 346 -28.05 -14.80 3.35
CA PRO A 346 -28.20 -15.58 2.13
C PRO A 346 -26.89 -16.29 1.76
N HIS A 347 -26.97 -17.49 1.14
CA HIS A 347 -25.81 -18.34 0.88
C HIS A 347 -24.71 -17.66 0.06
N TRP A 348 -25.05 -16.79 -0.89
CA TRP A 348 -24.08 -16.03 -1.70
C TRP A 348 -23.32 -14.92 -0.94
N ARG A 349 -23.63 -14.73 0.35
CA ARG A 349 -22.98 -13.77 1.26
C ARG A 349 -22.37 -14.44 2.49
N TYR A 350 -22.24 -15.78 2.50
CA TYR A 350 -21.78 -16.50 3.69
C TYR A 350 -20.32 -16.14 4.08
N ASP A 351 -19.46 -15.89 3.10
CA ASP A 351 -18.05 -15.56 3.36
C ASP A 351 -17.84 -14.10 3.75
N ASP A 352 -18.81 -13.25 3.49
CA ASP A 352 -18.75 -11.81 3.62
C ASP A 352 -19.40 -11.28 4.90
N ILE A 353 -20.58 -11.78 5.26
CA ILE A 353 -21.36 -11.31 6.41
C ILE A 353 -21.13 -12.22 7.63
N SER A 354 -20.56 -11.68 8.72
CA SER A 354 -20.18 -12.45 9.90
C SER A 354 -20.56 -11.79 11.23
N ILE A 355 -20.55 -10.46 11.28
CA ILE A 355 -20.77 -9.65 12.47
C ILE A 355 -21.88 -8.62 12.24
N PRO A 356 -22.43 -8.01 13.29
CA PRO A 356 -23.48 -6.99 13.15
C PRO A 356 -23.07 -5.81 12.28
N GLU A 357 -21.80 -5.42 12.31
CA GLU A 357 -21.24 -4.31 11.54
C GLU A 357 -21.34 -4.55 10.02
N ASP A 358 -21.19 -5.80 9.57
CA ASP A 358 -21.37 -6.15 8.14
C ASP A 358 -22.81 -5.91 7.70
N LEU A 359 -23.80 -6.22 8.57
CA LEU A 359 -25.21 -5.91 8.30
C LEU A 359 -25.49 -4.40 8.33
N ILE A 360 -24.78 -3.66 9.18
CA ILE A 360 -24.89 -2.19 9.24
C ILE A 360 -24.32 -1.57 7.96
N GLU A 361 -23.23 -2.12 7.42
CA GLU A 361 -22.71 -1.71 6.12
C GLU A 361 -23.76 -1.89 5.00
N GLU A 362 -24.43 -3.05 4.97
CA GLU A 362 -25.50 -3.30 4.00
C GLU A 362 -26.64 -2.29 4.12
N ILE A 363 -27.04 -1.97 5.35
CA ILE A 363 -28.04 -0.93 5.59
C ILE A 363 -27.54 0.43 5.14
N ALA A 364 -26.32 0.80 5.50
CA ALA A 364 -25.73 2.10 5.21
C ALA A 364 -25.57 2.36 3.71
N ARG A 365 -25.05 1.38 2.95
CA ARG A 365 -24.83 1.52 1.51
C ARG A 365 -26.15 1.65 0.74
N ILE A 366 -27.20 0.90 1.13
CA ILE A 366 -28.52 0.96 0.47
C ILE A 366 -29.32 2.16 0.95
N TYR A 367 -29.21 2.56 2.22
CA TYR A 367 -29.72 3.85 2.68
C TYR A 367 -29.11 4.99 1.89
N GLY A 368 -27.82 4.93 1.63
CA GLY A 368 -27.00 5.85 0.87
C GLY A 368 -26.15 6.76 1.77
N TYR A 369 -24.83 6.56 1.73
CA TYR A 369 -23.86 7.40 2.47
C TYR A 369 -24.02 8.89 2.15
N HIS A 370 -24.37 9.22 0.92
CA HIS A 370 -24.62 10.61 0.46
C HIS A 370 -25.84 11.29 1.13
N ARG A 371 -26.71 10.52 1.83
CA ARG A 371 -27.85 11.04 2.58
C ARG A 371 -27.53 11.29 4.05
N LEU A 372 -26.37 10.84 4.53
CA LEU A 372 -25.97 11.06 5.91
C LEU A 372 -25.61 12.53 6.14
N PRO A 373 -26.04 13.15 7.26
CA PRO A 373 -25.69 14.53 7.56
C PRO A 373 -24.19 14.65 7.87
N THR A 374 -23.57 15.71 7.36
CA THR A 374 -22.19 16.04 7.70
C THR A 374 -22.17 16.80 9.03
N ASN A 375 -21.86 16.11 10.12
CA ASN A 375 -21.72 16.69 11.44
C ASN A 375 -20.26 16.68 11.89
N LEU A 376 -19.78 17.80 12.42
CA LEU A 376 -18.48 17.81 13.09
C LEU A 376 -18.58 17.04 14.42
N PRO A 377 -17.61 16.16 14.74
CA PRO A 377 -17.60 15.50 16.02
C PRO A 377 -17.59 16.54 17.16
N PRO A 378 -18.45 16.39 18.20
CA PRO A 378 -18.42 17.28 19.36
C PRO A 378 -17.21 16.93 20.24
N MET A 379 -16.03 17.29 19.79
CA MET A 379 -14.80 17.07 20.54
C MET A 379 -14.38 18.34 21.24
N ALA A 380 -14.08 18.25 22.53
CA ALA A 380 -13.34 19.29 23.21
C ALA A 380 -11.93 19.38 22.59
N VAL A 381 -11.50 20.61 22.29
CA VAL A 381 -10.12 20.83 21.84
C VAL A 381 -9.21 20.48 23.02
N VAL A 382 -8.55 19.36 22.94
CA VAL A 382 -7.57 18.96 23.94
C VAL A 382 -6.31 19.79 23.75
N SER A 383 -6.01 20.65 24.69
CA SER A 383 -4.70 21.35 24.75
C SER A 383 -3.61 20.29 24.93
N GLN A 384 -2.82 20.06 23.90
CA GLN A 384 -1.68 19.16 24.00
C GLN A 384 -0.44 19.94 24.45
N ASN A 385 0.09 19.62 25.62
CA ASN A 385 1.42 20.03 26.08
C ASN A 385 2.55 19.19 25.45
N LYS A 386 2.37 18.73 24.23
CA LYS A 386 3.41 17.96 23.53
C LYS A 386 4.28 18.87 22.68
N ILE A 387 5.53 18.48 22.51
CA ILE A 387 6.46 19.12 21.56
C ILE A 387 5.76 19.13 20.19
N ASP A 388 5.57 20.33 19.66
CA ASP A 388 4.89 20.55 18.39
C ASP A 388 5.89 20.39 17.23
N PHE A 389 6.21 19.15 16.88
CA PHE A 389 7.11 18.83 15.76
C PHE A 389 6.69 19.53 14.46
N PRO A 390 5.42 19.50 14.01
CA PRO A 390 5.01 20.14 12.78
C PRO A 390 5.28 21.65 12.74
N LYS A 391 5.16 22.32 13.86
CA LYS A 391 5.46 23.76 13.97
C LYS A 391 6.94 24.06 13.72
N TRP A 392 7.83 23.30 14.36
CA TRP A 392 9.26 23.46 14.20
C TRP A 392 9.74 23.06 12.81
N GLU A 393 9.16 21.99 12.26
CA GLU A 393 9.39 21.56 10.89
C GLU A 393 9.01 22.66 9.90
N ALA A 394 7.79 23.21 9.99
CA ALA A 394 7.33 24.30 9.13
C ALA A 394 8.24 25.53 9.23
N LYS A 395 8.69 25.88 10.45
CA LYS A 395 9.57 27.01 10.67
C LYS A 395 10.91 26.85 9.96
N ILE A 396 11.54 25.70 10.09
CA ILE A 396 12.84 25.43 9.46
C ILE A 396 12.74 25.31 7.94
N LYS A 397 11.74 24.62 7.42
CA LYS A 397 11.50 24.55 5.98
C LYS A 397 11.29 25.92 5.39
N THR A 398 10.53 26.78 6.07
CA THR A 398 10.31 28.16 5.66
C THR A 398 11.61 28.98 5.67
N ALA A 399 12.44 28.88 6.71
CA ALA A 399 13.71 29.57 6.79
C ALA A 399 14.65 29.15 5.65
N LEU A 400 14.84 27.83 5.45
CA LEU A 400 15.70 27.29 4.39
C LEU A 400 15.22 27.73 3.01
N LYS A 401 13.91 27.71 2.74
CA LYS A 401 13.32 28.20 1.49
C LYS A 401 13.72 29.66 1.23
N PHE A 402 13.58 30.54 2.23
CA PHE A 402 13.96 31.94 2.08
C PHE A 402 15.48 32.16 1.94
N TRP A 403 16.31 31.22 2.41
CA TRP A 403 17.75 31.25 2.20
C TRP A 403 18.19 30.61 0.89
N GLY A 404 17.21 30.27 0.01
CA GLY A 404 17.45 29.79 -1.35
C GLY A 404 17.69 28.29 -1.45
N PHE A 405 17.28 27.52 -0.45
CA PHE A 405 17.30 26.06 -0.52
C PHE A 405 16.03 25.52 -1.19
N THR A 406 16.18 24.43 -1.92
CA THR A 406 15.08 23.66 -2.48
C THR A 406 14.90 22.40 -1.65
N GLU A 407 13.68 22.14 -1.16
CA GLU A 407 13.34 20.89 -0.49
C GLU A 407 13.29 19.75 -1.50
N THR A 408 13.85 18.62 -1.13
CA THR A 408 13.75 17.36 -1.88
C THR A 408 13.00 16.32 -1.07
N VAL A 409 12.31 15.44 -1.77
CA VAL A 409 11.61 14.29 -1.18
C VAL A 409 12.09 13.04 -1.91
N ASN A 410 12.82 12.19 -1.19
CA ASN A 410 13.38 10.96 -1.73
C ASN A 410 12.72 9.74 -1.07
N TYR A 411 12.77 8.60 -1.74
CA TYR A 411 12.31 7.34 -1.16
C TYR A 411 13.12 6.96 0.08
N SER A 412 12.45 6.39 1.06
CA SER A 412 13.12 5.80 2.24
C SER A 412 13.92 4.55 1.91
N MET A 413 13.69 3.97 0.73
CA MET A 413 14.39 2.80 0.22
C MET A 413 15.50 3.22 -0.73
N VAL A 414 16.64 2.55 -0.62
CA VAL A 414 17.85 2.85 -1.41
C VAL A 414 18.49 1.58 -1.94
N SER A 415 19.25 1.72 -3.03
CA SER A 415 20.03 0.63 -3.61
C SER A 415 21.37 0.45 -2.91
N GLU A 416 21.97 -0.72 -3.08
CA GLU A 416 23.33 -1.00 -2.61
C GLU A 416 24.37 -0.06 -3.24
N SER A 417 24.19 0.30 -4.52
CA SER A 417 25.09 1.19 -5.22
C SER A 417 25.15 2.59 -4.61
N ILE A 418 24.01 3.12 -4.18
CA ILE A 418 23.93 4.44 -3.52
C ILE A 418 24.66 4.41 -2.17
N LEU A 419 24.50 3.34 -1.39
CA LEU A 419 25.16 3.15 -0.11
C LEU A 419 26.72 3.07 -0.28
N LYS A 420 27.18 2.31 -1.25
CA LYS A 420 28.61 2.17 -1.55
C LYS A 420 29.28 3.51 -1.94
N ASN A 421 28.57 4.40 -2.60
CA ASN A 421 29.09 5.71 -2.98
C ASN A 421 29.49 6.57 -1.75
N VAL A 422 28.93 6.31 -0.60
CA VAL A 422 29.22 7.01 0.67
C VAL A 422 29.92 6.11 1.69
N GLU A 423 30.48 4.98 1.26
CA GLU A 423 31.22 4.03 2.10
C GLU A 423 30.36 3.44 3.24
N ILE A 424 29.03 3.35 3.07
CA ILE A 424 28.13 2.64 3.96
C ILE A 424 28.10 1.16 3.55
N LYS A 425 28.24 0.29 4.52
CA LYS A 425 28.20 -1.16 4.28
C LYS A 425 26.74 -1.64 4.28
N PRO A 426 26.33 -2.42 3.27
CA PRO A 426 24.98 -2.98 3.21
C PRO A 426 24.59 -3.82 4.44
N GLU A 427 25.58 -4.49 5.07
CA GLU A 427 25.36 -5.33 6.25
C GLU A 427 25.01 -4.52 7.51
N GLU A 428 25.28 -3.21 7.50
CA GLU A 428 24.93 -2.27 8.58
C GLU A 428 23.54 -1.66 8.38
N CYS A 429 22.82 -2.03 7.29
CA CYS A 429 21.54 -1.47 6.90
C CYS A 429 20.40 -2.50 7.01
N LEU A 430 19.21 -2.00 7.25
CA LEU A 430 17.99 -2.83 7.22
C LEU A 430 17.67 -3.23 5.79
N ARG A 431 17.59 -4.52 5.54
CA ARG A 431 17.22 -5.08 4.24
C ARG A 431 15.72 -5.40 4.20
N ILE A 432 15.05 -5.03 3.09
CA ILE A 432 13.66 -5.38 2.84
C ILE A 432 13.59 -6.85 2.42
N ALA A 433 12.70 -7.64 3.03
CA ALA A 433 12.58 -9.08 2.78
C ALA A 433 12.12 -9.39 1.35
N ASN A 434 11.25 -8.57 0.79
CA ASN A 434 10.64 -8.73 -0.54
C ASN A 434 10.66 -7.41 -1.32
N PRO A 435 11.86 -6.91 -1.73
CA PRO A 435 11.96 -5.63 -2.42
C PRO A 435 11.28 -5.69 -3.79
N LEU A 436 10.68 -4.58 -4.20
CA LEU A 436 10.01 -4.46 -5.51
C LEU A 436 11.01 -4.45 -6.66
N SER A 437 12.24 -3.99 -6.43
CA SER A 437 13.31 -3.97 -7.41
C SER A 437 14.67 -3.90 -6.69
N ASP A 438 15.75 -4.10 -7.42
CA ASP A 438 17.12 -3.98 -6.91
C ASP A 438 17.50 -2.53 -6.52
N GLU A 439 16.70 -1.55 -6.91
CA GLU A 439 16.88 -0.15 -6.53
C GLU A 439 16.34 0.18 -5.13
N TRP A 440 15.46 -0.68 -4.57
CA TRP A 440 14.76 -0.43 -3.31
C TRP A 440 14.94 -1.56 -2.31
N VAL A 441 16.20 -1.91 -2.06
CA VAL A 441 16.55 -3.09 -1.25
C VAL A 441 16.76 -2.78 0.21
N PHE A 442 17.25 -1.58 0.55
CA PHE A 442 17.61 -1.19 1.92
C PHE A 442 16.84 0.03 2.39
N LEU A 443 16.50 0.10 3.68
CA LEU A 443 16.06 1.34 4.28
C LEU A 443 17.27 2.25 4.51
N ARG A 444 17.13 3.53 4.18
CA ARG A 444 18.20 4.53 4.26
C ARG A 444 18.66 4.79 5.70
N PRO A 445 19.92 4.60 6.05
CA PRO A 445 20.47 4.95 7.36
C PRO A 445 20.88 6.42 7.46
N SER A 446 20.88 7.16 6.35
CA SER A 446 21.20 8.58 6.23
C SER A 446 20.53 9.18 4.99
N LEU A 447 20.27 10.49 5.01
CA LEU A 447 19.75 11.23 3.85
C LEU A 447 20.86 11.64 2.87
N VAL A 448 22.11 11.64 3.30
CA VAL A 448 23.27 12.08 2.50
C VAL A 448 23.40 11.34 1.16
N PRO A 449 23.27 9.99 1.10
CA PRO A 449 23.36 9.27 -0.17
C PRO A 449 22.32 9.72 -1.20
N SER A 450 21.07 9.90 -0.77
CA SER A 450 19.97 10.34 -1.64
C SER A 450 20.17 11.78 -2.15
N LEU A 451 20.63 12.69 -1.27
CA LEU A 451 20.92 14.07 -1.66
C LEU A 451 22.08 14.15 -2.65
N LEU A 452 23.12 13.32 -2.52
CA LEU A 452 24.20 13.22 -3.49
C LEU A 452 23.73 12.72 -4.85
N GLN A 453 22.82 11.76 -4.87
CA GLN A 453 22.19 11.30 -6.11
C GLN A 453 21.41 12.43 -6.79
N VAL A 454 20.57 13.17 -6.03
CA VAL A 454 19.85 14.34 -6.55
C VAL A 454 20.83 15.38 -7.11
N ALA A 455 21.93 15.67 -6.41
CA ALA A 455 22.92 16.62 -6.86
C ALA A 455 23.59 16.17 -8.17
N SER A 456 23.89 14.87 -8.31
CA SER A 456 24.49 14.30 -9.53
C SER A 456 23.59 14.42 -10.76
N LEU A 457 22.28 14.31 -10.56
CA LEU A 457 21.26 14.43 -11.62
C LEU A 457 21.05 15.89 -12.07
N ASN A 458 21.22 16.84 -11.16
CA ASN A 458 20.88 18.25 -11.43
C ASN A 458 22.03 19.06 -12.04
N LYS A 459 23.29 18.66 -11.93
CA LYS A 459 24.51 19.29 -12.55
C LYS A 459 24.57 20.83 -12.45
N LYS A 460 24.01 21.43 -11.39
CA LYS A 460 24.05 22.88 -11.16
C LYS A 460 25.29 23.26 -10.35
N GLU A 461 25.99 24.33 -10.74
CA GLU A 461 27.20 24.79 -10.03
C GLU A 461 26.91 25.29 -8.60
N ASN A 462 25.77 25.95 -8.38
CA ASN A 462 25.35 26.54 -7.11
C ASN A 462 24.07 25.87 -6.60
N LEU A 463 24.16 24.60 -6.21
CA LEU A 463 23.03 23.83 -5.72
C LEU A 463 22.89 24.01 -4.20
N LYS A 464 21.67 24.31 -3.74
CA LYS A 464 21.28 24.31 -2.33
C LYS A 464 20.02 23.49 -2.20
N ILE A 465 20.15 22.29 -1.66
CA ILE A 465 19.04 21.37 -1.44
C ILE A 465 19.03 20.87 -0.01
N PHE A 466 17.84 20.49 0.49
CA PHE A 466 17.70 19.86 1.79
C PHE A 466 16.57 18.85 1.81
N GLU A 467 16.62 17.95 2.76
CA GLU A 467 15.55 17.03 3.09
C GLU A 467 15.40 16.93 4.61
N LEU A 468 14.16 16.93 5.08
CA LEU A 468 13.81 16.65 6.46
C LEU A 468 12.94 15.39 6.48
N ALA A 469 13.52 14.28 6.90
CA ALA A 469 12.86 12.98 6.83
C ALA A 469 13.50 11.94 7.77
N ASN A 470 12.78 10.84 8.01
CA ASN A 470 13.28 9.74 8.84
C ASN A 470 14.42 8.97 8.16
N VAL A 471 15.37 8.57 8.98
CA VAL A 471 16.38 7.55 8.71
C VAL A 471 16.16 6.36 9.64
N TYR A 472 16.66 5.20 9.25
CA TYR A 472 16.39 3.92 9.92
C TYR A 472 17.70 3.28 10.34
N LEU A 473 17.97 3.20 11.63
CA LEU A 473 19.20 2.67 12.18
C LEU A 473 18.98 1.23 12.66
N PHE A 474 19.77 0.31 12.14
CA PHE A 474 19.72 -1.09 12.55
C PHE A 474 20.19 -1.22 14.01
N GLN A 475 19.43 -1.92 14.84
CA GLN A 475 19.79 -2.22 16.23
C GLN A 475 20.17 -3.69 16.40
N SER A 476 19.21 -4.59 16.18
CA SER A 476 19.42 -6.04 16.21
C SER A 476 18.27 -6.74 15.45
N GLU A 477 18.45 -8.03 15.09
CA GLU A 477 17.46 -8.82 14.33
C GLU A 477 16.08 -8.92 15.00
N ASN A 478 16.01 -8.79 16.32
CA ASN A 478 14.77 -8.94 17.10
C ASN A 478 14.18 -7.61 17.60
N GLN A 479 14.73 -6.48 17.17
CA GLN A 479 14.26 -5.16 17.57
C GLN A 479 13.85 -4.33 16.36
N LEU A 480 12.81 -3.50 16.54
CA LEU A 480 12.47 -2.50 15.56
C LEU A 480 13.65 -1.51 15.39
N PRO A 481 13.83 -0.95 14.18
CA PRO A 481 14.86 0.05 13.96
C PRO A 481 14.63 1.29 14.82
N GLU A 482 15.71 1.98 15.14
CA GLU A 482 15.61 3.34 15.64
C GLU A 482 15.32 4.28 14.47
N GLU A 483 14.21 5.03 14.58
CA GLU A 483 13.80 6.01 13.59
C GLU A 483 14.13 7.41 14.07
N ASN A 484 15.04 8.10 13.40
CA ASN A 484 15.43 9.47 13.72
C ASN A 484 15.04 10.42 12.58
N LEU A 485 14.36 11.50 12.93
CA LEU A 485 14.07 12.58 12.00
C LEU A 485 15.31 13.44 11.82
N MET A 486 15.92 13.38 10.63
CA MET A 486 17.14 14.10 10.28
C MET A 486 16.84 15.29 9.38
N LEU A 487 17.53 16.40 9.61
CA LEU A 487 17.59 17.54 8.69
C LEU A 487 18.95 17.54 8.02
N THR A 488 18.97 17.16 6.76
CA THR A 488 20.20 17.11 5.96
C THR A 488 20.15 18.12 4.83
N GLY A 489 21.19 18.90 4.67
CA GLY A 489 21.33 19.82 3.54
C GLY A 489 22.64 19.64 2.79
N LEU A 490 22.59 19.87 1.48
CA LEU A 490 23.72 19.80 0.57
C LEU A 490 23.86 21.13 -0.15
N VAL A 491 25.09 21.66 -0.17
CA VAL A 491 25.43 22.96 -0.76
C VAL A 491 26.67 22.82 -1.64
N SER A 492 26.58 23.24 -2.89
CA SER A 492 27.73 23.36 -3.81
C SER A 492 28.04 24.83 -4.15
N GLY A 493 29.27 25.10 -4.56
CA GLY A 493 29.70 26.44 -4.98
C GLY A 493 29.92 27.47 -3.87
N GLU A 494 29.83 27.07 -2.61
CA GLU A 494 29.97 27.95 -1.45
C GLU A 494 31.24 27.67 -0.63
N SER A 495 31.50 28.51 0.39
CA SER A 495 32.62 28.32 1.32
C SER A 495 32.20 27.61 2.60
N PHE A 496 33.18 27.02 3.31
CA PHE A 496 32.95 26.41 4.62
C PHE A 496 32.33 27.42 5.61
N ALA A 497 32.78 28.67 5.60
CA ALA A 497 32.26 29.72 6.48
C ALA A 497 30.77 30.01 6.22
N LYS A 498 30.33 30.03 4.96
CA LYS A 498 28.93 30.25 4.62
C LYS A 498 28.04 29.10 5.09
N VAL A 499 28.48 27.86 4.88
CA VAL A 499 27.69 26.68 5.33
C VAL A 499 27.62 26.62 6.86
N LYS A 500 28.73 26.95 7.56
CA LYS A 500 28.75 27.14 9.00
C LYS A 500 27.72 28.19 9.43
N GLY A 501 27.67 29.34 8.74
CA GLY A 501 26.68 30.38 9.01
C GLY A 501 25.22 29.93 8.81
N VAL A 502 24.94 29.09 7.80
CA VAL A 502 23.62 28.50 7.62
C VAL A 502 23.24 27.64 8.82
N VAL A 503 24.13 26.78 9.29
CA VAL A 503 23.87 25.91 10.46
C VAL A 503 23.66 26.73 11.73
N GLU A 504 24.51 27.73 11.97
CA GLU A 504 24.36 28.62 13.12
C GLU A 504 23.02 29.37 13.09
N SER A 505 22.64 29.91 11.94
CA SER A 505 21.35 30.59 11.76
C SER A 505 20.15 29.66 11.92
N LEU A 506 20.25 28.39 11.46
CA LEU A 506 19.19 27.39 11.67
C LEU A 506 18.93 27.18 13.16
N LEU A 507 19.98 26.99 13.93
CA LEU A 507 19.87 26.75 15.37
C LEU A 507 19.38 28.01 16.11
N GLU A 508 19.82 29.19 15.70
CA GLU A 508 19.33 30.46 16.25
C GLU A 508 17.85 30.69 15.97
N GLU A 509 17.36 30.35 14.76
CA GLU A 509 15.93 30.39 14.43
C GLU A 509 15.09 29.48 15.33
N LEU A 510 15.65 28.37 15.76
CA LEU A 510 15.03 27.44 16.71
C LEU A 510 15.20 27.86 18.19
N GLY A 511 15.87 29.00 18.42
CA GLY A 511 16.13 29.53 19.79
C GLY A 511 17.26 28.83 20.53
N ILE A 512 18.08 28.04 19.84
CA ILE A 512 19.25 27.37 20.40
C ILE A 512 20.46 28.31 20.25
N LYS A 513 20.98 28.78 21.36
CA LYS A 513 22.14 29.67 21.44
C LYS A 513 23.28 28.99 22.16
N GLU A 514 24.49 29.54 22.01
CA GLU A 514 25.70 29.06 22.71
C GLU A 514 26.08 27.61 22.35
N ILE A 515 26.04 27.30 21.07
CA ILE A 515 26.56 26.02 20.56
C ILE A 515 28.08 26.00 20.60
N GLU A 516 28.65 24.82 20.83
CA GLU A 516 30.08 24.57 20.64
C GLU A 516 30.31 23.85 19.31
N ILE A 517 31.23 24.36 18.49
CA ILE A 517 31.65 23.71 17.27
C ILE A 517 33.02 23.08 17.51
N LYS A 518 33.06 21.75 17.46
CA LYS A 518 34.28 20.95 17.71
C LYS A 518 34.73 20.18 16.46
N PRO A 519 36.02 19.85 16.36
CA PRO A 519 36.47 18.95 15.33
C PRO A 519 35.74 17.60 15.37
N TYR A 520 35.19 17.17 14.24
CA TYR A 520 34.49 15.90 14.18
C TYR A 520 35.44 14.71 14.28
N GLN A 521 35.18 13.77 15.17
CA GLN A 521 35.93 12.53 15.32
C GLN A 521 35.27 11.40 14.54
N LEU A 522 36.02 10.73 13.64
CA LEU A 522 35.55 9.74 12.68
C LEU A 522 34.79 8.54 13.27
N GLN A 523 34.96 8.26 14.57
CA GLN A 523 34.43 7.04 15.21
C GLN A 523 32.94 7.08 15.51
N LYS A 524 32.26 8.22 15.29
CA LYS A 524 30.89 8.40 15.79
C LYS A 524 29.79 8.13 14.75
N THR A 525 30.09 8.12 13.46
CA THR A 525 29.09 7.85 12.42
C THR A 525 29.71 7.07 11.25
N PHE A 526 28.92 6.21 10.61
CA PHE A 526 29.40 5.35 9.53
C PHE A 526 29.79 6.11 8.25
N TYR A 527 29.23 7.28 7.96
CA TYR A 527 29.64 8.10 6.81
C TYR A 527 30.68 9.17 7.12
N GLY A 528 31.19 9.24 8.33
CA GLY A 528 32.22 10.20 8.72
C GLY A 528 33.53 10.10 7.89
N LYS A 529 33.76 8.97 7.23
CA LYS A 529 34.89 8.75 6.35
C LYS A 529 34.83 9.57 5.06
N ILE A 530 33.67 10.00 4.61
CA ILE A 530 33.48 10.76 3.37
C ILE A 530 33.86 12.25 3.50
N PHE A 531 33.91 12.78 4.71
CA PHE A 531 34.28 14.18 4.94
C PHE A 531 35.76 14.47 4.81
N HIS A 532 36.07 15.68 4.35
CA HIS A 532 37.43 16.19 4.28
C HIS A 532 38.08 16.20 5.69
N PRO A 533 39.33 15.76 5.85
CA PRO A 533 39.94 15.57 7.16
C PRO A 533 39.95 16.81 8.06
N SER A 534 40.16 18.01 7.49
CA SER A 534 40.29 19.28 8.21
C SER A 534 39.12 20.25 8.01
N ARG A 535 38.12 19.92 7.16
CA ARG A 535 36.96 20.79 6.88
C ARG A 535 35.66 20.09 7.29
N ARG A 536 35.60 19.69 8.56
CA ARG A 536 34.44 19.01 9.16
C ARG A 536 34.36 19.33 10.62
N ALA A 537 33.14 19.45 11.13
CA ALA A 537 32.88 19.82 12.51
C ALA A 537 31.62 19.12 13.04
N GLU A 538 31.62 18.92 14.35
CA GLU A 538 30.48 18.45 15.12
C GLU A 538 29.89 19.65 15.90
N ILE A 539 28.57 19.68 15.98
CA ILE A 539 27.81 20.72 16.69
C ILE A 539 27.37 20.13 18.00
N ILE A 540 27.75 20.78 19.12
CA ILE A 540 27.45 20.33 20.47
C ILE A 540 26.62 21.37 21.18
N PHE A 541 25.56 20.95 21.83
CA PHE A 541 24.75 21.76 22.72
C PHE A 541 24.49 21.00 24.04
N LYS A 542 24.76 21.60 25.18
CA LYS A 542 24.61 20.96 26.50
C LYS A 542 25.24 19.57 26.61
N ASN A 543 26.41 19.37 26.01
CA ASN A 543 27.16 18.11 25.89
C ASN A 543 26.53 17.05 24.94
N ASN A 544 25.42 17.33 24.28
CA ASN A 544 24.81 16.44 23.27
C ASN A 544 25.24 16.87 21.89
N SER A 545 25.52 15.89 21.01
CA SER A 545 25.74 16.13 19.58
C SER A 545 24.39 16.43 18.92
N LEU A 546 24.30 17.57 18.25
CA LEU A 546 23.14 17.92 17.41
C LEU A 546 23.32 17.52 15.96
N GLY A 547 24.51 17.13 15.56
CA GLY A 547 24.85 16.74 14.22
C GLY A 547 26.22 17.19 13.76
N ILE A 548 26.46 17.08 12.48
CA ILE A 548 27.73 17.34 11.84
C ILE A 548 27.57 18.23 10.61
N PHE A 549 28.62 18.90 10.23
CA PHE A 549 28.71 19.55 8.91
C PHE A 549 30.16 19.55 8.40
N GLY A 550 30.32 19.60 7.09
CA GLY A 550 31.65 19.64 6.50
C GLY A 550 31.66 19.55 4.99
N GLN A 551 32.85 19.65 4.43
CA GLN A 551 33.11 19.45 3.00
C GLN A 551 33.35 17.96 2.73
N LEU A 552 32.83 17.46 1.62
CA LEU A 552 33.14 16.11 1.14
C LEU A 552 34.54 16.04 0.53
N LYS A 553 35.19 14.86 0.61
CA LYS A 553 36.57 14.68 0.12
C LYS A 553 36.72 14.88 -1.37
N LYS A 554 35.80 14.37 -2.16
CA LYS A 554 35.93 14.25 -3.62
C LYS A 554 35.39 15.45 -4.38
N GLU A 555 34.65 16.35 -3.75
CA GLU A 555 33.92 17.42 -4.42
C GLU A 555 33.93 18.71 -3.58
N LYS A 556 33.77 19.88 -4.23
CA LYS A 556 33.52 21.15 -3.52
C LYS A 556 32.04 21.24 -3.07
N VAL A 557 31.58 20.16 -2.41
CA VAL A 557 30.23 20.03 -1.87
C VAL A 557 30.32 19.98 -0.36
N PHE A 558 29.45 20.73 0.27
CA PHE A 558 29.28 20.77 1.72
C PHE A 558 27.97 20.10 2.10
N VAL A 559 28.00 19.39 3.21
CA VAL A 559 26.83 18.73 3.78
C VAL A 559 26.72 19.13 5.24
N PHE A 560 25.52 19.45 5.69
CA PHE A 560 25.15 19.43 7.11
C PHE A 560 24.11 18.34 7.33
N ASP A 561 24.23 17.64 8.45
CA ASP A 561 23.37 16.53 8.82
C ASP A 561 23.07 16.61 10.31
N LEU A 562 21.85 17.01 10.62
CA LEU A 562 21.41 17.41 11.94
C LEU A 562 20.33 16.48 12.47
N ASP A 563 20.46 16.01 13.69
CA ASP A 563 19.41 15.26 14.39
C ASP A 563 18.29 16.20 14.83
N PHE A 564 17.26 16.28 13.99
CA PHE A 564 16.12 17.15 14.26
C PHE A 564 15.28 16.66 15.42
N THR A 565 15.23 15.34 15.66
CA THR A 565 14.56 14.75 16.82
C THR A 565 15.17 15.26 18.13
N GLN A 566 16.50 15.33 18.17
CA GLN A 566 17.20 15.86 19.34
C GLN A 566 17.10 17.39 19.44
N ILE A 567 17.24 18.09 18.31
CA ILE A 567 17.16 19.55 18.24
C ILE A 567 15.82 20.08 18.80
N VAL A 568 14.70 19.46 18.39
CA VAL A 568 13.35 19.93 18.79
C VAL A 568 13.13 19.85 20.31
N LYS A 569 13.82 18.98 21.04
CA LYS A 569 13.74 18.89 22.50
C LYS A 569 14.25 20.15 23.21
N ASP A 570 15.19 20.85 22.58
CA ASP A 570 15.85 22.04 23.14
C ASP A 570 15.38 23.36 22.48
N THR A 571 14.39 23.33 21.62
CA THR A 571 13.85 24.53 20.95
C THR A 571 13.16 25.47 21.94
N ASN A 572 13.29 26.75 21.71
CA ASN A 572 12.63 27.78 22.53
C ASN A 572 12.14 28.94 21.66
N GLU A 573 10.83 29.22 21.73
CA GLU A 573 10.21 30.33 21.00
C GLU A 573 10.29 31.67 21.75
N ILE A 574 10.46 31.61 23.06
CA ILE A 574 10.38 32.79 23.90
C ILE A 574 11.70 33.56 23.80
N LYS A 575 11.68 34.63 23.03
CA LYS A 575 12.79 35.60 23.03
C LYS A 575 12.72 36.43 24.26
N LYS A 576 13.72 36.28 25.15
CA LYS A 576 13.83 37.16 26.32
C LYS A 576 14.34 38.51 25.87
N TYR A 577 13.63 39.55 26.23
CA TYR A 577 14.07 40.91 26.01
C TYR A 577 15.36 41.18 26.79
N GLN A 578 16.37 41.73 26.12
CA GLN A 578 17.57 42.29 26.70
C GLN A 578 17.60 43.78 26.41
N ALA A 579 17.67 44.58 27.45
CA ALA A 579 17.74 46.02 27.30
C ALA A 579 19.02 46.41 26.54
N ILE A 580 18.90 47.37 25.64
CA ILE A 580 20.05 47.93 24.94
C ILE A 580 20.98 48.57 25.99
N PRO A 581 22.27 48.21 25.97
CA PRO A 581 23.21 48.79 26.92
C PRO A 581 23.25 50.29 26.81
N LYS A 582 23.19 51.00 27.95
CA LYS A 582 23.19 52.46 28.00
C LYS A 582 24.59 53.08 27.75
N TYR A 583 25.65 52.29 28.00
CA TYR A 583 27.00 52.76 27.93
C TYR A 583 27.69 52.22 26.67
N PRO A 584 28.52 53.03 25.98
CA PRO A 584 29.19 52.63 24.73
C PRO A 584 30.21 51.50 25.03
N PRO A 585 30.41 50.58 24.09
CA PRO A 585 31.46 49.58 24.18
C PRO A 585 32.83 50.14 23.81
N ILE A 586 33.91 49.57 24.37
CA ILE A 586 35.27 49.70 23.85
C ILE A 586 35.54 48.48 22.99
N ILE A 587 36.13 48.70 21.80
CA ILE A 587 36.42 47.64 20.84
C ILE A 587 37.92 47.63 20.56
N GLU A 588 38.56 46.50 20.74
CA GLU A 588 39.96 46.30 20.43
C GLU A 588 40.16 45.11 19.48
N ASP A 589 41.17 45.25 18.57
CA ASP A 589 41.59 44.18 17.69
C ASP A 589 42.95 43.64 18.22
N LEU A 590 42.92 42.36 18.62
CA LEU A 590 44.10 41.70 19.21
C LEU A 590 44.58 40.62 18.24
N SER A 591 45.83 40.76 17.73
CA SER A 591 46.45 39.82 16.85
C SER A 591 47.39 38.88 17.63
N PHE A 592 47.23 37.60 17.38
CA PHE A 592 47.98 36.55 18.06
C PHE A 592 48.67 35.63 17.05
N VAL A 593 49.89 35.21 17.37
CA VAL A 593 50.61 34.12 16.67
C VAL A 593 50.11 32.81 17.32
N ILE A 594 49.57 31.93 16.49
CA ILE A 594 48.85 30.73 16.94
C ILE A 594 49.62 29.49 16.48
N PRO A 595 49.96 28.55 17.41
CA PRO A 595 50.54 27.27 17.06
C PRO A 595 49.66 26.47 16.05
N GLU A 596 50.31 25.75 15.12
CA GLU A 596 49.56 24.83 14.21
C GLU A 596 48.62 23.94 15.02
N LYS A 597 47.40 23.73 14.45
CA LYS A 597 46.35 22.87 15.01
C LYS A 597 45.69 23.40 16.28
N THR A 598 45.84 24.67 16.63
CA THR A 598 45.04 25.27 17.71
C THR A 598 43.65 25.67 17.20
N TYR A 599 42.60 25.25 17.88
CA TYR A 599 41.22 25.56 17.49
C TYR A 599 40.83 27.00 17.83
N VAL A 600 40.40 27.76 16.83
CA VAL A 600 39.95 29.15 17.02
C VAL A 600 38.84 29.26 18.06
N GLY A 601 37.92 28.29 18.12
CA GLY A 601 36.88 28.26 19.12
C GLY A 601 37.35 28.18 20.57
N GLU A 602 38.46 27.47 20.84
CA GLU A 602 39.07 27.42 22.19
C GLU A 602 39.67 28.76 22.56
N ILE A 603 40.28 29.44 21.59
CA ILE A 603 40.85 30.79 21.80
C ILE A 603 39.72 31.77 22.12
N MET A 604 38.67 31.80 21.28
CA MET A 604 37.51 32.68 21.47
C MET A 604 36.84 32.41 22.83
N LYS A 605 36.69 31.15 23.23
CA LYS A 605 36.15 30.75 24.54
C LYS A 605 37.04 31.20 25.66
N ALA A 606 38.35 31.03 25.57
CA ALA A 606 39.31 31.48 26.56
C ALA A 606 39.29 33.00 26.75
N ILE A 607 39.21 33.76 25.63
CA ILE A 607 39.06 35.22 25.68
C ILE A 607 37.72 35.57 26.35
N LYS A 608 36.62 35.04 25.89
CA LYS A 608 35.25 35.34 26.36
C LYS A 608 35.09 35.09 27.87
N THR A 609 35.65 34.00 28.35
CA THR A 609 35.53 33.59 29.76
C THR A 609 36.48 34.36 30.71
N THR A 610 37.39 35.19 30.20
CA THR A 610 38.34 35.94 31.00
C THR A 610 37.64 37.01 31.86
N SER A 611 36.57 37.60 31.36
CA SER A 611 35.76 38.60 32.07
C SER A 611 34.33 38.68 31.60
N LEU A 612 33.38 38.91 32.53
CA LEU A 612 31.97 39.15 32.21
C LEU A 612 31.72 40.42 31.37
N ILE A 613 32.68 41.36 31.37
CA ILE A 613 32.62 42.61 30.60
C ILE A 613 32.84 42.34 29.10
N ILE A 614 33.48 41.23 28.74
CA ILE A 614 33.66 40.85 27.34
C ILE A 614 32.29 40.36 26.77
N GLN A 615 31.67 41.19 25.93
CA GLN A 615 30.37 40.89 25.37
C GLN A 615 30.49 40.04 24.11
N ARG A 616 31.50 40.34 23.25
CA ARG A 616 31.66 39.67 21.93
C ARG A 616 33.13 39.45 21.64
N VAL A 617 33.43 38.31 20.99
CA VAL A 617 34.74 37.98 20.45
C VAL A 617 34.53 37.47 19.04
N GLU A 618 35.22 38.07 18.05
CA GLU A 618 35.07 37.70 16.63
C GLU A 618 36.44 37.51 16.01
N LEU A 619 36.62 36.47 15.20
CA LEU A 619 37.79 36.37 14.34
C LEU A 619 37.56 37.27 13.11
N ILE A 620 38.35 38.31 12.94
CA ILE A 620 38.20 39.28 11.84
C ILE A 620 39.22 39.10 10.75
N ASP A 621 40.40 38.56 11.07
CA ASP A 621 41.43 38.33 10.08
C ASP A 621 42.29 37.08 10.38
N SER A 622 42.87 36.51 9.32
CA SER A 622 43.65 35.29 9.36
C SER A 622 44.73 35.34 8.30
N PHE A 623 45.96 35.57 8.71
CA PHE A 623 47.12 35.66 7.82
C PHE A 623 48.27 34.80 8.35
N GLU A 624 48.71 33.83 7.54
CA GLU A 624 49.73 32.84 7.93
C GLU A 624 49.43 32.14 9.27
N ASP A 625 50.33 32.31 10.26
CA ASP A 625 50.18 31.81 11.64
C ASP A 625 49.48 32.81 12.59
N SER A 626 49.10 33.98 12.06
CA SER A 626 48.47 35.07 12.84
C SER A 626 46.97 35.06 12.69
N ARG A 627 46.25 35.30 13.81
CA ARG A 627 44.81 35.48 13.85
C ARG A 627 44.48 36.73 14.65
N THR A 628 43.61 37.56 14.07
CA THR A 628 43.16 38.80 14.70
C THR A 628 41.74 38.65 15.23
N PHE A 629 41.58 38.88 16.52
CA PHE A 629 40.30 38.80 17.20
C PHE A 629 39.86 40.21 17.60
N ARG A 630 38.62 40.54 17.20
CA ARG A 630 37.91 41.73 17.69
C ARG A 630 37.24 41.39 19.00
N VAL A 631 37.56 42.12 20.06
CA VAL A 631 37.03 41.95 21.39
C VAL A 631 36.19 43.18 21.73
N THR A 632 34.92 42.97 22.06
CA THR A 632 34.03 44.05 22.50
C THR A 632 33.84 43.97 23.99
N TYR A 633 34.25 45.02 24.68
CA TYR A 633 34.12 45.19 26.13
C TYR A 633 32.99 46.16 26.41
N GLN A 634 32.06 45.79 27.32
CA GLN A 634 30.94 46.67 27.67
C GLN A 634 30.42 46.31 29.06
N ASP A 635 30.21 47.35 29.89
CA ASP A 635 29.59 47.23 31.19
C ASP A 635 28.14 47.77 31.14
N THR A 636 27.23 47.12 31.83
CA THR A 636 25.81 47.52 31.90
C THR A 636 25.56 48.67 32.87
N LYS A 637 26.54 49.01 33.75
CA LYS A 637 26.38 49.96 34.85
C LYS A 637 27.16 51.26 34.65
N LYS A 638 28.25 51.26 33.86
CA LYS A 638 29.14 52.41 33.68
C LYS A 638 29.86 52.36 32.31
N THR A 639 30.37 53.51 31.90
CA THR A 639 31.36 53.62 30.82
C THR A 639 32.70 53.06 31.30
N LEU A 640 33.32 52.20 30.51
CA LEU A 640 34.62 51.63 30.82
C LEU A 640 35.73 52.65 30.54
N THR A 641 36.82 52.58 31.31
CA THR A 641 38.05 53.36 31.07
C THR A 641 39.09 52.49 30.38
N ASP A 642 40.02 53.13 29.65
CA ASP A 642 41.12 52.44 28.97
C ASP A 642 41.98 51.60 29.96
N GLU A 643 42.19 52.07 31.17
CA GLU A 643 42.92 51.36 32.24
C GLU A 643 42.21 50.07 32.70
N GLU A 644 40.87 50.07 32.72
CA GLU A 644 40.06 48.90 33.06
C GLU A 644 40.15 47.83 31.97
N VAL A 645 40.10 48.25 30.71
CA VAL A 645 40.22 47.37 29.57
C VAL A 645 41.64 46.81 29.46
N GLU A 646 42.67 47.64 29.70
CA GLU A 646 44.04 47.20 29.71
C GLU A 646 44.31 46.08 30.71
N LYS A 647 43.76 46.16 31.91
CA LYS A 647 43.85 45.09 32.89
C LYS A 647 43.24 43.78 32.40
N ILE A 648 42.12 43.85 31.69
CA ILE A 648 41.47 42.68 31.12
C ILE A 648 42.28 42.14 29.94
N ARG A 649 42.74 43.00 29.03
CA ARG A 649 43.64 42.66 27.92
C ARG A 649 44.87 41.91 28.41
N ASN A 650 45.52 42.40 29.46
CA ASN A 650 46.67 41.75 30.04
C ASN A 650 46.37 40.39 30.63
N LYS A 651 45.16 40.19 31.22
CA LYS A 651 44.67 38.88 31.65
C LYS A 651 44.44 37.95 30.49
N ILE A 652 43.87 38.44 29.40
CA ILE A 652 43.65 37.67 28.15
C ILE A 652 44.98 37.18 27.63
N ILE A 653 45.96 38.09 27.41
CA ILE A 653 47.28 37.77 26.89
C ILE A 653 48.00 36.73 27.76
N LYS A 654 47.98 36.94 29.07
CA LYS A 654 48.57 36.01 30.03
C LYS A 654 47.86 34.64 30.00
N GLY A 655 46.53 34.63 30.03
CA GLY A 655 45.73 33.40 29.99
C GLY A 655 45.95 32.56 28.73
N LEU A 656 46.04 33.21 27.57
CA LEU A 656 46.30 32.54 26.28
C LEU A 656 47.76 32.02 26.22
N LYS A 657 48.70 32.75 26.74
CA LYS A 657 50.09 32.31 26.82
C LYS A 657 50.25 31.08 27.73
N ASP A 658 49.69 31.13 28.91
CA ASP A 658 49.84 30.06 29.91
C ASP A 658 49.11 28.76 29.49
N LYS A 659 47.87 28.89 29.00
CA LYS A 659 47.03 27.73 28.69
C LYS A 659 47.23 27.16 27.29
N LEU A 660 47.46 28.02 26.28
CA LEU A 660 47.44 27.62 24.87
C LEU A 660 48.77 27.90 24.16
N LYS A 661 49.79 28.45 24.87
CA LYS A 661 51.11 28.83 24.31
C LYS A 661 51.01 29.84 23.17
N ILE A 662 50.02 30.69 23.19
CA ILE A 662 49.73 31.71 22.17
C ILE A 662 50.42 33.01 22.59
N GLN A 663 51.05 33.72 21.64
CA GLN A 663 51.72 34.99 21.90
C GLN A 663 51.03 36.12 21.13
N LEU A 664 50.96 37.30 21.76
CA LEU A 664 50.51 38.51 21.07
C LEU A 664 51.50 38.83 19.96
N LYS A 665 51.00 39.15 18.78
CA LYS A 665 51.85 39.61 17.68
C LYS A 665 52.31 41.03 17.98
N SER A 666 53.61 41.23 18.00
CA SER A 666 54.23 42.55 18.24
C SER A 666 53.96 43.51 17.09
#